data_ba456dd18b365e2dce3f36634729262e
#
_entry.id   ba456dd18b365e2dce3f36634729262e
#
_cell.length_a   1.000
_cell.length_b   1.000
_cell.length_c   1.000
_cell.angle_alpha   90.00
_cell.angle_beta   90.00
_cell.angle_gamma   90.00
#
_symmetry.space_group_name_H-M   'P 1'
#
loop_
_entity.id
_entity.type
_entity.pdbx_description
1 polymer ?
#
loop_
_entity_poly.entity_id
_entity_poly.type
_entity_poly.pdbx_seq_one_letter_code
_entity_poly.pdbx_strand_id
1 'polypeptide(L)'
;MSLRLLSEKANTQALKALLCCYYAKRPVELTLSGSHTLPVLHHPAFKKPIFAANEMARVILHYTCKEGVTDGNGSRPCSGDGNKSVLASASLEEEAWMEWEATTFTRSVHSLYTQRRATPEATAVFEYLDNKISANNCKGLCMVPAEGTEATPSFLIDCIIWCAVLPALCEGGLLGERERAQVPHLLKWFQSFQAAREELIAGAFEALAVQELADFLRAPRVYKISPSTNKVFFITSPIYYVNASPHIGHVYSTLIADVIARYHKIKGERVFVMTGTDEHGQKVADAARQKGVTPYDFATAVSKEFKDCFAQMGYHMDYFIRTTNESHKKVVRELWSKLEAQGDIYLGRYEGWYSVSDESFLTAQNVTDGVDKDGNPCKVSLESGHVVTWLSEDNYMFRLSAFRERLLEWYNNNPGCIVPEFRRREVIRAVEKGLNDLSVSRTRESVHNWAFSVPGNPEHCIYVWLDALSNYYTGSRLRLGASGEELELVEDYRELERFPADVHVIGKDILKFHAIYWPAFLLSAGLPLPKTIVAHGWWTKDHKKISKSLGNVFEPVEKARQFGYDALKYFLLRESGFSDDGDYSDRNMVARLNGELADTLGNLVMRCISAKINVSREWPTPDVYNDKDELLIQLIKDMPGTVDHFFCIPDVQKALAAVFEVLRAINGYVTENAPWKLVKTDSARLRTVLYISMEGVRLATLMLSPVLSEKSPVIFDMLGVPEANRIGVENFEFGVIPSGTPIGSVAEGEVVFTKHSLDDVQAA
;
A
#
# COMPACT_ATOMS: atom_id res chain seq x y z
N MET A 1 18.66 17.69 -26.41
CA MET A 1 18.69 16.95 -25.14
C MET A 1 17.77 15.74 -25.27
N SER A 2 18.25 14.53 -25.01
CA SER A 2 17.40 13.34 -25.02
C SER A 2 16.67 13.19 -23.69
N LEU A 3 15.41 12.79 -23.74
CA LEU A 3 14.60 12.38 -22.59
C LEU A 3 14.51 10.88 -22.57
N ARG A 4 14.46 10.30 -21.37
CA ARG A 4 14.26 8.86 -21.22
C ARG A 4 13.02 8.61 -20.38
N LEU A 5 12.08 7.82 -20.95
CA LEU A 5 10.84 7.43 -20.32
C LEU A 5 10.83 5.92 -20.11
N LEU A 6 10.62 5.49 -18.86
CA LEU A 6 10.44 4.09 -18.48
C LEU A 6 8.96 3.87 -18.20
N SER A 7 8.33 2.90 -18.87
CA SER A 7 6.91 2.62 -18.64
C SER A 7 6.50 1.23 -19.12
N GLU A 8 5.34 0.80 -18.70
CA GLU A 8 4.66 -0.37 -19.25
C GLU A 8 3.93 -0.03 -20.56
N LYS A 9 3.80 -1.04 -21.41
CA LYS A 9 3.00 -0.93 -22.63
C LYS A 9 1.53 -0.61 -22.28
N ALA A 10 0.89 0.21 -23.10
CA ALA A 10 -0.52 0.59 -22.94
C ALA A 10 -0.86 1.36 -21.66
N ASN A 11 0.08 2.13 -21.12
CA ASN A 11 -0.14 2.96 -19.95
C ASN A 11 -0.58 4.38 -20.37
N THR A 12 -1.81 4.79 -19.98
CA THR A 12 -2.34 6.12 -20.30
C THR A 12 -1.52 7.26 -19.70
N GLN A 13 -0.83 7.03 -18.58
CA GLN A 13 0.05 8.02 -17.97
C GLN A 13 1.34 8.19 -18.80
N ALA A 14 1.86 7.10 -19.37
CA ALA A 14 2.98 7.19 -20.31
C ALA A 14 2.55 7.91 -21.60
N LEU A 15 1.35 7.67 -22.09
CA LEU A 15 0.81 8.37 -23.25
C LEU A 15 0.72 9.88 -23.03
N LYS A 16 0.28 10.35 -21.86
CA LYS A 16 0.30 11.77 -21.49
C LYS A 16 1.70 12.39 -21.65
N ALA A 17 2.71 11.74 -21.05
CA ALA A 17 4.09 12.22 -21.12
C ALA A 17 4.64 12.21 -22.56
N LEU A 18 4.37 11.14 -23.32
CA LEU A 18 4.81 11.03 -24.72
C LEU A 18 4.16 12.07 -25.62
N LEU A 19 2.87 12.32 -25.53
CA LEU A 19 2.20 13.36 -26.28
C LEU A 19 2.84 14.73 -26.06
N CYS A 20 3.19 15.05 -24.81
CA CYS A 20 3.91 16.28 -24.49
C CYS A 20 5.33 16.31 -25.08
N CYS A 21 6.07 15.19 -25.05
CA CYS A 21 7.39 15.09 -25.70
C CYS A 21 7.32 15.30 -27.21
N TYR A 22 6.38 14.63 -27.89
CA TYR A 22 6.19 14.79 -29.33
C TYR A 22 5.74 16.20 -29.71
N TYR A 23 4.82 16.80 -28.97
CA TYR A 23 4.41 18.18 -29.17
C TYR A 23 5.60 19.15 -29.01
N ALA A 24 6.40 18.94 -27.99
CA ALA A 24 7.60 19.73 -27.72
C ALA A 24 8.74 19.43 -28.72
N LYS A 25 8.55 18.56 -29.70
CA LYS A 25 9.57 18.08 -30.65
C LYS A 25 10.88 17.67 -29.96
N ARG A 26 10.75 16.98 -28.81
CA ARG A 26 11.88 16.50 -28.00
C ARG A 26 12.17 15.04 -28.29
N PRO A 27 13.43 14.68 -28.59
CA PRO A 27 13.79 13.28 -28.68
C PRO A 27 13.58 12.61 -27.33
N VAL A 28 12.86 11.49 -27.32
CA VAL A 28 12.57 10.68 -26.13
C VAL A 28 13.04 9.24 -26.36
N GLU A 29 13.74 8.69 -25.39
CA GLU A 29 14.09 7.28 -25.35
C GLU A 29 13.08 6.56 -24.43
N LEU A 30 12.27 5.69 -25.00
CA LEU A 30 11.29 4.89 -24.25
C LEU A 30 11.87 3.51 -23.96
N THR A 31 11.90 3.12 -22.70
CA THR A 31 12.21 1.74 -22.27
C THR A 31 10.96 1.14 -21.69
N LEU A 32 10.44 0.10 -22.32
CA LEU A 32 9.30 -0.67 -21.81
C LEU A 32 9.81 -1.64 -20.73
N SER A 33 9.23 -1.58 -19.55
CA SER A 33 9.58 -2.41 -18.41
C SER A 33 8.32 -2.93 -17.73
N GLY A 34 8.24 -4.22 -17.50
CA GLY A 34 7.16 -4.84 -16.72
C GLY A 34 7.27 -4.60 -15.20
N SER A 35 8.29 -3.86 -14.75
CA SER A 35 8.54 -3.63 -13.32
C SER A 35 8.05 -2.27 -12.79
N HIS A 36 7.63 -1.36 -13.68
CA HIS A 36 7.17 -0.02 -13.30
C HIS A 36 5.68 0.15 -13.58
N THR A 37 4.91 0.35 -12.52
CA THR A 37 3.47 0.63 -12.61
C THR A 37 3.15 2.08 -13.01
N LEU A 38 4.11 2.97 -12.83
CA LEU A 38 4.03 4.38 -13.22
C LEU A 38 5.17 4.72 -14.17
N PRO A 39 4.94 5.58 -15.16
CA PRO A 39 6.00 6.06 -16.04
C PRO A 39 7.03 6.87 -15.25
N VAL A 40 8.29 6.74 -15.66
CA VAL A 40 9.43 7.44 -15.05
C VAL A 40 10.15 8.23 -16.12
N LEU A 41 10.27 9.54 -15.96
CA LEU A 41 10.98 10.42 -16.88
C LEU A 41 12.35 10.79 -16.31
N HIS A 42 13.41 10.47 -17.06
CA HIS A 42 14.76 10.95 -16.81
C HIS A 42 15.06 12.16 -17.69
N HIS A 43 15.41 13.28 -17.07
CA HIS A 43 15.78 14.49 -17.77
C HIS A 43 17.17 14.97 -17.26
N PRO A 44 18.13 15.31 -18.17
CA PRO A 44 19.49 15.67 -17.78
C PRO A 44 19.62 16.88 -16.84
N ALA A 45 18.64 17.80 -16.87
CA ALA A 45 18.62 18.96 -15.97
C ALA A 45 18.14 18.63 -14.56
N PHE A 46 17.61 17.44 -14.33
CA PHE A 46 17.18 16.97 -13.01
C PHE A 46 18.07 15.84 -12.54
N LYS A 47 18.56 15.95 -11.31
CA LYS A 47 19.36 14.88 -10.68
C LYS A 47 18.51 13.66 -10.33
N LYS A 48 17.18 13.76 -10.37
CA LYS A 48 16.21 12.71 -9.97
C LYS A 48 15.23 12.42 -11.09
N PRO A 49 14.78 11.17 -11.23
CA PRO A 49 13.71 10.81 -12.14
C PRO A 49 12.37 11.41 -11.70
N ILE A 50 11.48 11.67 -12.66
CA ILE A 50 10.15 12.22 -12.44
C ILE A 50 9.13 11.10 -12.63
N PHE A 51 8.27 10.88 -11.64
CA PHE A 51 7.35 9.73 -11.59
C PHE A 51 5.89 10.07 -11.91
N ALA A 52 5.46 11.31 -11.69
CA ALA A 52 4.08 11.70 -11.97
C ALA A 52 3.91 12.21 -13.39
N ALA A 53 2.97 11.64 -14.16
CA ALA A 53 2.79 12.01 -15.58
C ALA A 53 2.44 13.48 -15.79
N ASN A 54 1.63 14.07 -14.94
CA ASN A 54 1.28 15.48 -15.01
C ASN A 54 2.51 16.38 -14.74
N GLU A 55 3.37 16.00 -13.78
CA GLU A 55 4.63 16.69 -13.54
C GLU A 55 5.64 16.49 -14.67
N MET A 56 5.68 15.31 -15.29
CA MET A 56 6.49 15.06 -16.50
C MET A 56 6.06 15.99 -17.63
N ALA A 57 4.76 16.12 -17.86
CA ALA A 57 4.21 16.99 -18.88
C ALA A 57 4.57 18.47 -18.64
N ARG A 58 4.45 18.95 -17.41
CA ARG A 58 4.87 20.32 -17.00
C ARG A 58 6.34 20.57 -17.27
N VAL A 59 7.20 19.63 -16.87
CA VAL A 59 8.65 19.75 -17.06
C VAL A 59 9.00 19.82 -18.54
N ILE A 60 8.45 18.94 -19.36
CA ILE A 60 8.70 18.89 -20.80
C ILE A 60 8.32 20.23 -21.45
N LEU A 61 7.13 20.75 -21.19
CA LEU A 61 6.65 22.00 -21.75
C LEU A 61 7.48 23.20 -21.26
N HIS A 62 7.82 23.26 -19.97
CA HIS A 62 8.63 24.34 -19.40
C HIS A 62 10.01 24.46 -20.06
N TYR A 63 10.71 23.32 -20.25
CA TYR A 63 12.01 23.34 -20.92
C TYR A 63 11.92 23.65 -22.40
N THR A 64 10.82 23.27 -23.05
CA THR A 64 10.56 23.64 -24.45
C THR A 64 10.42 25.13 -24.61
N CYS A 65 9.70 25.82 -23.72
CA CYS A 65 9.55 27.27 -23.74
C CYS A 65 10.89 28.01 -23.49
N LYS A 66 11.76 27.51 -22.59
CA LYS A 66 13.05 28.14 -22.28
C LYS A 66 14.11 28.07 -23.40
N GLU A 67 14.11 27.01 -24.19
CA GLU A 67 15.13 26.79 -25.22
C GLU A 67 14.77 27.43 -26.59
N GLY A 68 13.69 28.19 -26.66
CA GLY A 68 13.37 28.98 -27.86
C GLY A 68 12.95 28.12 -29.08
N VAL A 69 12.45 26.92 -28.84
CA VAL A 69 11.82 26.13 -29.93
C VAL A 69 10.53 26.83 -30.30
N THR A 70 10.53 27.51 -31.43
CA THR A 70 9.33 28.12 -32.01
C THR A 70 8.41 27.02 -32.53
N ASP A 71 7.12 27.11 -32.22
CA ASP A 71 6.09 26.46 -33.05
C ASP A 71 6.30 26.90 -34.51
N GLY A 72 5.92 26.09 -35.44
CA GLY A 72 6.19 26.32 -36.89
C GLY A 72 5.71 27.68 -37.43
N ASN A 73 5.16 28.59 -36.62
CA ASN A 73 4.61 29.89 -36.96
C ASN A 73 5.41 31.12 -36.48
N GLY A 74 6.57 30.95 -35.87
CA GLY A 74 7.48 32.06 -35.62
C GLY A 74 7.18 32.98 -34.44
N SER A 75 6.24 32.66 -33.57
CA SER A 75 5.99 33.41 -32.33
C SER A 75 7.02 33.12 -31.24
N ARG A 76 7.61 34.16 -30.65
CA ARG A 76 8.57 34.02 -29.55
C ARG A 76 7.84 33.69 -28.25
N PRO A 77 8.29 32.66 -27.46
CA PRO A 77 7.75 32.45 -26.14
C PRO A 77 8.21 33.53 -25.16
N CYS A 78 7.36 33.81 -24.18
CA CYS A 78 7.50 34.85 -23.17
C CYS A 78 8.88 34.95 -22.53
N SER A 79 9.49 36.15 -22.62
CA SER A 79 10.62 36.55 -21.85
C SER A 79 10.18 37.01 -20.46
N GLY A 80 10.46 36.24 -19.44
CA GLY A 80 10.23 36.59 -18.04
C GLY A 80 11.33 36.06 -17.16
N ASP A 81 11.88 36.94 -16.34
CA ASP A 81 13.07 36.84 -15.53
C ASP A 81 13.41 35.55 -14.79
N GLY A 82 14.72 35.31 -14.73
CA GLY A 82 15.32 34.14 -14.11
C GLY A 82 15.06 34.02 -12.62
N ASN A 83 15.02 32.74 -12.19
CA ASN A 83 15.02 32.29 -10.80
C ASN A 83 13.65 32.08 -10.11
N LYS A 84 12.63 31.58 -10.82
CA LYS A 84 11.48 30.97 -10.16
C LYS A 84 11.50 29.45 -10.40
N SER A 85 11.08 28.68 -9.38
CA SER A 85 11.08 27.22 -9.40
C SER A 85 10.49 26.64 -10.69
N VAL A 86 11.03 25.52 -11.16
CA VAL A 86 10.65 24.82 -12.40
C VAL A 86 9.14 24.52 -12.50
N LEU A 87 8.41 24.64 -11.40
CA LEU A 87 6.97 24.33 -11.27
C LEU A 87 6.05 25.55 -11.40
N ALA A 88 6.54 26.74 -11.72
CA ALA A 88 5.83 28.01 -11.52
C ALA A 88 5.17 28.60 -12.76
N SER A 89 4.64 27.83 -13.71
CA SER A 89 4.03 28.43 -14.91
C SER A 89 2.66 27.89 -15.33
N ALA A 90 2.06 26.94 -14.57
CA ALA A 90 0.66 26.61 -14.83
C ALA A 90 -0.24 27.73 -14.28
N SER A 91 -1.28 28.11 -14.99
CA SER A 91 -2.30 29.02 -14.45
C SER A 91 -3.04 28.32 -13.29
N LEU A 92 -3.64 29.08 -12.37
CA LEU A 92 -4.48 28.52 -11.30
C LEU A 92 -5.58 27.63 -11.85
N GLU A 93 -6.08 27.91 -13.03
CA GLU A 93 -7.11 27.13 -13.69
C GLU A 93 -6.57 25.79 -14.24
N GLU A 94 -5.35 25.79 -14.76
CA GLU A 94 -4.66 24.55 -15.19
C GLU A 94 -4.36 23.64 -14.01
N GLU A 95 -3.93 24.22 -12.89
CA GLU A 95 -3.71 23.47 -11.65
C GLU A 95 -5.00 22.86 -11.13
N ALA A 96 -6.10 23.62 -11.14
CA ALA A 96 -7.41 23.13 -10.73
C ALA A 96 -7.90 21.98 -11.60
N TRP A 97 -7.70 22.04 -12.93
CA TRP A 97 -8.06 20.96 -13.85
C TRP A 97 -7.20 19.70 -13.64
N MET A 98 -5.91 19.86 -13.44
CA MET A 98 -5.02 18.72 -13.17
C MET A 98 -5.35 18.05 -11.84
N GLU A 99 -5.66 18.83 -10.81
CA GLU A 99 -6.07 18.31 -9.52
C GLU A 99 -7.44 17.60 -9.62
N TRP A 100 -8.39 18.18 -10.35
CA TRP A 100 -9.69 17.58 -10.59
C TRP A 100 -9.57 16.24 -11.34
N GLU A 101 -8.74 16.16 -12.39
CA GLU A 101 -8.50 14.90 -13.13
C GLU A 101 -7.90 13.84 -12.19
N ALA A 102 -6.87 14.20 -11.44
CA ALA A 102 -6.18 13.26 -10.57
C ALA A 102 -7.04 12.80 -9.37
N THR A 103 -7.87 13.67 -8.81
CA THR A 103 -8.61 13.40 -7.56
C THR A 103 -10.05 12.98 -7.81
N THR A 104 -10.75 13.65 -8.70
CA THR A 104 -12.18 13.46 -8.92
C THR A 104 -12.46 12.57 -10.12
N PHE A 105 -11.94 12.93 -11.31
CA PHE A 105 -12.25 12.19 -12.54
C PHE A 105 -11.73 10.76 -12.48
N THR A 106 -10.44 10.58 -12.26
CA THR A 106 -9.80 9.25 -12.20
C THR A 106 -10.44 8.35 -11.16
N ARG A 107 -10.76 8.92 -9.98
CA ARG A 107 -11.44 8.16 -8.91
C ARG A 107 -12.85 7.73 -9.32
N SER A 108 -13.65 8.63 -9.88
CA SER A 108 -15.04 8.37 -10.24
C SER A 108 -15.19 7.39 -11.40
N VAL A 109 -14.24 7.37 -12.34
CA VAL A 109 -14.25 6.44 -13.48
C VAL A 109 -13.42 5.17 -13.25
N HIS A 110 -12.80 5.03 -12.06
CA HIS A 110 -11.99 3.86 -11.75
C HIS A 110 -12.74 2.54 -11.97
N SER A 111 -13.99 2.45 -11.52
CA SER A 111 -14.83 1.27 -11.69
C SER A 111 -15.15 1.00 -13.18
N LEU A 112 -15.37 2.03 -13.98
CA LEU A 112 -15.56 1.88 -15.43
C LEU A 112 -14.31 1.26 -16.08
N TYR A 113 -13.12 1.75 -15.72
CA TYR A 113 -11.87 1.30 -16.34
C TYR A 113 -11.41 -0.08 -15.83
N THR A 114 -11.70 -0.42 -14.57
CA THR A 114 -11.36 -1.72 -14.01
C THR A 114 -12.39 -2.79 -14.31
N GLN A 115 -13.68 -2.46 -14.23
CA GLN A 115 -14.79 -3.40 -14.44
C GLN A 115 -15.31 -3.41 -15.88
N ARG A 116 -14.84 -2.52 -16.74
CA ARG A 116 -15.33 -2.32 -18.11
C ARG A 116 -16.86 -2.17 -18.20
N ARG A 117 -17.44 -1.50 -17.20
CA ARG A 117 -18.88 -1.29 -17.09
C ARG A 117 -19.17 0.14 -16.65
N ALA A 118 -20.11 0.80 -17.33
CA ALA A 118 -20.60 2.11 -16.95
C ALA A 118 -21.28 2.05 -15.57
N THR A 119 -20.88 2.96 -14.66
CA THR A 119 -21.52 3.15 -13.36
C THR A 119 -22.20 4.52 -13.33
N PRO A 120 -23.23 4.73 -12.48
CA PRO A 120 -23.88 6.04 -12.35
C PRO A 120 -22.89 7.18 -12.02
N GLU A 121 -21.88 6.91 -11.19
CA GLU A 121 -20.85 7.87 -10.81
C GLU A 121 -19.95 8.22 -12.00
N ALA A 122 -19.55 7.23 -12.80
CA ALA A 122 -18.77 7.46 -14.02
C ALA A 122 -19.58 8.25 -15.05
N THR A 123 -20.84 7.88 -15.27
CA THR A 123 -21.74 8.61 -16.19
C THR A 123 -21.92 10.06 -15.77
N ALA A 124 -22.17 10.33 -14.50
CA ALA A 124 -22.34 11.69 -13.97
C ALA A 124 -21.09 12.58 -14.19
N VAL A 125 -19.89 12.00 -14.12
CA VAL A 125 -18.66 12.76 -14.38
C VAL A 125 -18.48 13.07 -15.86
N PHE A 126 -18.86 12.16 -16.76
CA PHE A 126 -18.85 12.43 -18.21
C PHE A 126 -19.90 13.48 -18.58
N GLU A 127 -21.10 13.41 -18.01
CA GLU A 127 -22.14 14.44 -18.16
C GLU A 127 -21.69 15.81 -17.64
N TYR A 128 -20.98 15.84 -16.51
CA TYR A 128 -20.38 17.07 -16.00
C TYR A 128 -19.40 17.69 -16.99
N LEU A 129 -18.50 16.88 -17.58
CA LEU A 129 -17.56 17.34 -18.62
C LEU A 129 -18.32 17.83 -19.86
N ASP A 130 -19.33 17.09 -20.32
CA ASP A 130 -20.14 17.46 -21.48
C ASP A 130 -20.82 18.83 -21.28
N ASN A 131 -21.42 19.04 -20.10
CA ASN A 131 -22.03 20.30 -19.74
C ASN A 131 -21.01 21.46 -19.65
N LYS A 132 -19.79 21.19 -19.18
CA LYS A 132 -18.71 22.19 -19.15
C LYS A 132 -18.28 22.61 -20.54
N ILE A 133 -18.13 21.65 -21.44
CA ILE A 133 -17.78 21.88 -22.86
C ILE A 133 -18.89 22.63 -23.58
N SER A 134 -20.15 22.24 -23.34
CA SER A 134 -21.35 22.87 -23.95
C SER A 134 -21.51 24.32 -23.52
N ALA A 135 -21.28 24.65 -22.26
CA ALA A 135 -21.53 25.99 -21.72
C ALA A 135 -20.46 27.04 -22.12
N ASN A 136 -19.46 26.69 -22.95
CA ASN A 136 -18.31 27.56 -23.27
C ASN A 136 -17.59 28.10 -22.04
N ASN A 137 -17.80 27.50 -20.86
CA ASN A 137 -17.27 27.94 -19.58
C ASN A 137 -15.88 27.33 -19.28
N CYS A 138 -15.32 26.62 -20.25
CA CYS A 138 -13.98 26.06 -20.14
C CYS A 138 -12.96 27.06 -20.70
N LYS A 139 -12.61 28.07 -19.92
CA LYS A 139 -11.35 28.77 -20.10
C LYS A 139 -10.24 27.76 -19.82
N GLY A 140 -9.61 27.23 -20.87
CA GLY A 140 -8.53 26.25 -20.72
C GLY A 140 -8.73 24.93 -21.45
N LEU A 141 -9.95 24.44 -21.69
CA LEU A 141 -10.19 23.38 -22.68
C LEU A 141 -10.29 24.00 -24.07
N CYS A 142 -9.43 23.57 -24.96
CA CYS A 142 -9.45 24.07 -26.33
C CYS A 142 -10.72 23.67 -27.05
N MET A 143 -11.62 24.61 -27.19
CA MET A 143 -12.57 24.54 -28.28
C MET A 143 -11.77 24.59 -29.59
N VAL A 144 -11.96 23.63 -30.47
CA VAL A 144 -11.37 23.68 -31.83
C VAL A 144 -11.72 25.06 -32.38
N PRO A 145 -10.73 25.91 -32.71
CA PRO A 145 -11.05 27.23 -33.29
C PRO A 145 -11.86 27.05 -34.54
N ALA A 146 -12.90 27.84 -34.70
CA ALA A 146 -13.47 28.06 -36.04
C ALA A 146 -12.34 28.51 -36.96
N GLU A 147 -12.30 28.00 -38.20
CA GLU A 147 -11.27 28.31 -39.17
C GLU A 147 -10.95 29.82 -39.13
N GLY A 148 -9.71 30.17 -38.71
CA GLY A 148 -9.19 31.52 -38.77
C GLY A 148 -8.97 32.27 -37.45
N THR A 149 -9.16 31.69 -36.31
CA THR A 149 -8.85 32.35 -35.00
C THR A 149 -7.72 31.65 -34.27
N GLU A 150 -6.58 32.36 -34.05
CA GLU A 150 -5.49 31.93 -33.16
C GLU A 150 -5.94 32.02 -31.71
N ALA A 151 -6.54 30.95 -31.18
CA ALA A 151 -6.59 30.75 -29.75
C ALA A 151 -5.44 29.83 -29.39
N THR A 152 -4.50 30.30 -28.56
CA THR A 152 -3.45 29.46 -27.93
C THR A 152 -4.13 28.59 -26.87
N PRO A 153 -4.33 27.31 -27.15
CA PRO A 153 -4.99 26.43 -26.21
C PRO A 153 -4.03 26.00 -25.11
N SER A 154 -4.55 25.74 -23.93
CA SER A 154 -3.84 25.01 -22.90
C SER A 154 -3.68 23.54 -23.31
N PHE A 155 -2.74 23.28 -24.22
CA PHE A 155 -2.46 21.96 -24.77
C PHE A 155 -2.24 20.91 -23.69
N LEU A 156 -1.65 21.32 -22.55
CA LEU A 156 -1.42 20.42 -21.43
C LEU A 156 -2.74 19.86 -20.87
N ILE A 157 -3.73 20.70 -20.64
CA ILE A 157 -5.05 20.28 -20.14
C ILE A 157 -5.73 19.38 -21.15
N ASP A 158 -5.73 19.76 -22.42
CA ASP A 158 -6.36 18.97 -23.48
C ASP A 158 -5.75 17.57 -23.57
N CYS A 159 -4.42 17.44 -23.51
CA CYS A 159 -3.75 16.15 -23.46
C CYS A 159 -4.14 15.33 -22.22
N ILE A 160 -4.20 15.96 -21.05
CA ILE A 160 -4.54 15.28 -19.79
C ILE A 160 -5.97 14.75 -19.87
N ILE A 161 -6.94 15.59 -20.25
CA ILE A 161 -8.35 15.20 -20.34
C ILE A 161 -8.56 14.18 -21.47
N TRP A 162 -7.95 14.38 -22.64
CA TRP A 162 -8.06 13.42 -23.75
C TRP A 162 -7.56 12.02 -23.35
N CYS A 163 -6.38 11.92 -22.73
CA CYS A 163 -5.86 10.64 -22.25
C CYS A 163 -6.74 10.02 -21.17
N ALA A 164 -7.35 10.84 -20.32
CA ALA A 164 -8.22 10.37 -19.26
C ALA A 164 -9.55 9.79 -19.80
N VAL A 165 -10.14 10.40 -20.85
CA VAL A 165 -11.40 9.95 -21.44
C VAL A 165 -11.23 8.92 -22.57
N LEU A 166 -10.01 8.76 -23.10
CA LEU A 166 -9.71 7.87 -24.22
C LEU A 166 -10.28 6.45 -24.05
N PRO A 167 -10.08 5.75 -22.91
CA PRO A 167 -10.59 4.39 -22.77
C PRO A 167 -12.12 4.28 -22.82
N ALA A 168 -12.82 5.39 -22.57
CA ALA A 168 -14.28 5.42 -22.54
C ALA A 168 -14.90 5.77 -23.87
N LEU A 169 -14.36 6.76 -24.60
CA LEU A 169 -15.02 7.42 -25.73
C LEU A 169 -14.55 6.94 -27.13
N CYS A 170 -13.39 6.28 -27.21
CA CYS A 170 -12.92 5.77 -28.49
C CYS A 170 -13.86 4.73 -29.13
N GLU A 171 -13.70 4.46 -30.40
CA GLU A 171 -14.41 3.38 -31.07
C GLU A 171 -14.05 2.02 -30.45
N GLY A 172 -15.05 1.24 -30.05
CA GLY A 172 -14.86 0.01 -29.25
C GLY A 172 -14.47 0.26 -27.78
N GLY A 173 -14.59 1.50 -27.29
CA GLY A 173 -14.30 1.87 -25.89
C GLY A 173 -15.33 1.35 -24.90
N LEU A 174 -15.10 1.68 -23.60
CA LEU A 174 -15.87 1.14 -22.49
C LEU A 174 -17.31 1.69 -22.38
N LEU A 175 -17.59 2.86 -22.95
CA LEU A 175 -18.97 3.39 -23.07
C LEU A 175 -19.64 2.85 -24.32
N GLY A 176 -20.82 2.27 -24.15
CA GLY A 176 -21.67 1.84 -25.24
C GLY A 176 -22.28 3.02 -26.03
N GLU A 177 -22.96 2.74 -27.16
CA GLU A 177 -23.59 3.77 -27.99
C GLU A 177 -24.61 4.61 -27.21
N ARG A 178 -25.35 3.99 -26.30
CA ARG A 178 -26.38 4.67 -25.50
C ARG A 178 -25.76 5.69 -24.54
N GLU A 179 -24.70 5.33 -23.86
CA GLU A 179 -23.99 6.20 -22.92
C GLU A 179 -23.25 7.32 -23.68
N ARG A 180 -22.62 7.01 -24.83
CA ARG A 180 -21.98 8.03 -25.68
C ARG A 180 -22.97 9.05 -26.22
N ALA A 181 -24.19 8.64 -26.52
CA ALA A 181 -25.25 9.54 -26.95
C ALA A 181 -25.69 10.56 -25.87
N GLN A 182 -25.37 10.31 -24.60
CA GLN A 182 -25.68 11.22 -23.49
C GLN A 182 -24.63 12.33 -23.30
N VAL A 183 -23.48 12.24 -23.96
CA VAL A 183 -22.35 13.19 -23.85
C VAL A 183 -21.90 13.69 -25.25
N PRO A 184 -22.79 14.30 -26.05
CA PRO A 184 -22.50 14.62 -27.45
C PRO A 184 -21.42 15.70 -27.62
N HIS A 185 -21.34 16.69 -26.73
CA HIS A 185 -20.34 17.75 -26.79
C HIS A 185 -18.94 17.24 -26.44
N LEU A 186 -18.84 16.41 -25.42
CA LEU A 186 -17.60 15.76 -25.04
C LEU A 186 -17.11 14.81 -26.13
N LEU A 187 -17.99 14.03 -26.74
CA LEU A 187 -17.65 13.14 -27.87
C LEU A 187 -17.15 13.92 -29.09
N LYS A 188 -17.82 15.02 -29.43
CA LYS A 188 -17.40 15.90 -30.53
C LYS A 188 -16.03 16.53 -30.25
N TRP A 189 -15.79 17.03 -29.04
CA TRP A 189 -14.52 17.56 -28.64
C TRP A 189 -13.42 16.48 -28.73
N PHE A 190 -13.66 15.29 -28.20
CA PHE A 190 -12.72 14.16 -28.24
C PHE A 190 -12.31 13.80 -29.66
N GLN A 191 -13.29 13.66 -30.57
CA GLN A 191 -13.05 13.35 -31.99
C GLN A 191 -12.28 14.48 -32.70
N SER A 192 -12.63 15.74 -32.41
CA SER A 192 -11.94 16.91 -32.98
C SER A 192 -10.49 17.00 -32.49
N PHE A 193 -10.21 16.73 -31.22
CA PHE A 193 -8.84 16.69 -30.70
C PHE A 193 -8.04 15.57 -31.37
N GLN A 194 -8.63 14.39 -31.51
CA GLN A 194 -8.00 13.25 -32.16
C GLN A 194 -7.64 13.56 -33.63
N ALA A 195 -8.56 14.10 -34.40
CA ALA A 195 -8.33 14.47 -35.80
C ALA A 195 -7.27 15.58 -35.95
N ALA A 196 -7.30 16.60 -35.08
CA ALA A 196 -6.34 17.70 -35.12
C ALA A 196 -4.91 17.32 -34.69
N ARG A 197 -4.72 16.17 -34.11
CA ARG A 197 -3.45 15.70 -33.54
C ARG A 197 -3.07 14.27 -33.97
N GLU A 198 -3.58 13.84 -35.11
CA GLU A 198 -3.42 12.48 -35.62
C GLU A 198 -1.96 12.03 -35.72
N GLU A 199 -1.07 12.84 -36.27
CA GLU A 199 0.36 12.54 -36.40
C GLU A 199 1.05 12.44 -35.01
N LEU A 200 0.68 13.32 -34.08
CA LEU A 200 1.21 13.32 -32.72
C LEU A 200 0.82 12.05 -31.94
N ILE A 201 -0.47 11.68 -32.07
CA ILE A 201 -1.02 10.49 -31.42
C ILE A 201 -0.41 9.22 -32.01
N ALA A 202 -0.31 9.16 -33.36
CA ALA A 202 0.31 8.03 -34.05
C ALA A 202 1.77 7.84 -33.63
N GLY A 203 2.57 8.92 -33.54
CA GLY A 203 3.94 8.84 -33.06
C GLY A 203 4.05 8.36 -31.60
N ALA A 204 3.13 8.78 -30.74
CA ALA A 204 3.10 8.32 -29.35
C ALA A 204 2.72 6.83 -29.24
N PHE A 205 1.79 6.34 -30.04
CA PHE A 205 1.44 4.92 -30.11
C PHE A 205 2.56 4.06 -30.70
N GLU A 206 3.24 4.54 -31.74
CA GLU A 206 4.43 3.87 -32.28
C GLU A 206 5.50 3.69 -31.21
N ALA A 207 5.79 4.75 -30.44
CA ALA A 207 6.77 4.69 -29.34
C ALA A 207 6.36 3.70 -28.23
N LEU A 208 5.06 3.51 -27.99
CA LEU A 208 4.54 2.51 -27.06
C LEU A 208 4.45 1.10 -27.67
N ALA A 209 4.86 0.92 -28.94
CA ALA A 209 4.68 -0.32 -29.70
C ALA A 209 3.21 -0.81 -29.73
N VAL A 210 2.27 0.12 -29.85
CA VAL A 210 0.84 -0.15 -29.99
C VAL A 210 0.48 0.01 -31.45
N GLN A 211 -0.02 -1.07 -32.09
CA GLN A 211 -0.34 -1.06 -33.53
C GLN A 211 -1.66 -0.36 -33.81
N GLU A 212 -2.64 -0.52 -32.92
CA GLU A 212 -3.96 0.08 -33.05
C GLU A 212 -4.45 0.63 -31.72
N LEU A 213 -5.31 1.65 -31.74
CA LEU A 213 -5.97 2.18 -30.55
C LEU A 213 -6.74 1.08 -29.80
N ALA A 214 -7.35 0.16 -30.54
CA ALA A 214 -8.03 -1.01 -29.98
C ALA A 214 -7.08 -1.90 -29.15
N ASP A 215 -5.83 -2.06 -29.56
CA ASP A 215 -4.83 -2.84 -28.81
C ASP A 215 -4.39 -2.12 -27.53
N PHE A 216 -4.26 -0.78 -27.60
CA PHE A 216 -3.97 0.04 -26.41
C PHE A 216 -5.07 -0.09 -25.35
N LEU A 217 -6.33 -0.17 -25.78
CA LEU A 217 -7.48 -0.27 -24.89
C LEU A 217 -7.80 -1.71 -24.48
N ARG A 218 -7.50 -2.67 -25.36
CA ARG A 218 -7.70 -4.10 -25.10
C ARG A 218 -6.57 -4.72 -24.32
N ALA A 219 -5.39 -4.08 -24.22
CA ALA A 219 -4.36 -4.61 -23.38
C ALA A 219 -4.83 -4.58 -21.93
N PRO A 220 -5.43 -5.65 -21.41
CA PRO A 220 -5.69 -5.74 -19.99
C PRO A 220 -4.33 -5.58 -19.32
N ARG A 221 -4.28 -4.90 -18.18
CA ARG A 221 -3.14 -5.01 -17.30
C ARG A 221 -3.13 -6.44 -16.77
N VAL A 222 -2.64 -7.37 -17.58
CA VAL A 222 -2.42 -8.75 -17.16
C VAL A 222 -1.16 -8.71 -16.30
N TYR A 223 -1.38 -8.52 -15.02
CA TYR A 223 -0.33 -8.73 -14.06
C TYR A 223 -0.01 -10.23 -14.05
N LYS A 224 1.22 -10.58 -14.36
CA LYS A 224 1.70 -11.94 -14.18
C LYS A 224 2.10 -12.12 -12.74
N ILE A 225 1.77 -13.28 -12.19
CA ILE A 225 2.23 -13.67 -10.86
C ILE A 225 3.76 -13.65 -10.87
N SER A 226 4.34 -12.92 -9.92
CA SER A 226 5.78 -12.84 -9.77
C SER A 226 6.35 -14.24 -9.45
N PRO A 227 7.47 -14.63 -10.06
CA PRO A 227 8.05 -15.94 -9.83
C PRO A 227 8.47 -16.10 -8.37
N SER A 228 8.18 -17.26 -7.78
CA SER A 228 8.66 -17.63 -6.45
C SER A 228 10.20 -17.64 -6.43
N THR A 229 10.77 -17.15 -5.35
CA THR A 229 12.20 -17.20 -5.10
C THR A 229 12.53 -18.34 -4.12
N ASN A 230 13.64 -19.02 -4.29
CA ASN A 230 14.13 -20.00 -3.31
C ASN A 230 14.61 -19.35 -2.00
N LYS A 231 14.74 -18.02 -1.99
CA LYS A 231 15.15 -17.23 -0.83
C LYS A 231 14.01 -17.15 0.19
N VAL A 232 14.36 -17.05 1.46
CA VAL A 232 13.38 -16.81 2.54
C VAL A 232 12.85 -15.38 2.43
N PHE A 233 11.55 -15.22 2.32
CA PHE A 233 10.87 -13.93 2.41
C PHE A 233 10.82 -13.50 3.88
N PHE A 234 11.56 -12.46 4.23
CA PHE A 234 11.64 -11.95 5.59
C PHE A 234 10.78 -10.70 5.77
N ILE A 235 9.75 -10.81 6.57
CA ILE A 235 8.84 -9.71 6.91
C ILE A 235 8.80 -9.48 8.41
N THR A 236 8.72 -8.21 8.82
CA THR A 236 8.65 -7.82 10.22
C THR A 236 7.51 -6.84 10.46
N SER A 237 6.88 -6.91 11.64
CA SER A 237 6.21 -5.76 12.25
C SER A 237 7.18 -5.03 13.18
N PRO A 238 6.81 -3.84 13.73
CA PRO A 238 7.64 -3.21 14.77
C PRO A 238 7.74 -4.10 16.01
N ILE A 239 8.76 -3.87 16.81
CA ILE A 239 8.74 -4.30 18.21
C ILE A 239 8.04 -3.22 19.03
N TYR A 240 7.28 -3.63 20.02
CA TYR A 240 6.35 -2.76 20.73
C TYR A 240 6.83 -2.38 22.11
N TYR A 241 6.69 -1.11 22.48
CA TYR A 241 6.97 -0.65 23.83
C TYR A 241 6.07 -1.32 24.86
N VAL A 242 6.70 -1.84 25.93
CA VAL A 242 6.00 -2.55 27.02
C VAL A 242 5.54 -1.63 28.14
N ASN A 243 5.25 -0.38 27.86
CA ASN A 243 4.74 0.57 28.85
C ASN A 243 3.22 0.45 29.10
N ALA A 244 2.51 -0.28 28.28
CA ALA A 244 1.07 -0.55 28.39
C ALA A 244 0.68 -1.82 27.62
N SER A 245 -0.51 -2.37 27.93
CA SER A 245 -1.10 -3.51 27.22
C SER A 245 -1.34 -3.22 25.73
N PRO A 246 -1.36 -4.25 24.85
CA PRO A 246 -1.58 -4.09 23.44
C PRO A 246 -2.92 -3.40 23.12
N HIS A 247 -2.94 -2.66 22.03
CA HIS A 247 -4.13 -1.97 21.52
C HIS A 247 -4.24 -2.17 20.01
N ILE A 248 -5.34 -1.64 19.41
CA ILE A 248 -5.65 -1.85 17.98
C ILE A 248 -4.51 -1.44 17.03
N GLY A 249 -3.73 -0.41 17.35
CA GLY A 249 -2.58 -0.02 16.51
C GLY A 249 -1.52 -1.11 16.41
N HIS A 250 -1.20 -1.79 17.52
CA HIS A 250 -0.27 -2.92 17.54
C HIS A 250 -0.82 -4.12 16.77
N VAL A 251 -2.10 -4.44 16.99
CA VAL A 251 -2.82 -5.50 16.28
C VAL A 251 -2.84 -5.24 14.78
N TYR A 252 -3.07 -4.00 14.35
CA TYR A 252 -3.13 -3.63 12.93
C TYR A 252 -1.78 -3.75 12.23
N SER A 253 -0.70 -3.25 12.83
CA SER A 253 0.66 -3.41 12.26
C SER A 253 1.03 -4.89 12.09
N THR A 254 0.76 -5.71 13.12
CA THR A 254 1.05 -7.15 13.07
C THR A 254 0.13 -7.87 12.07
N LEU A 255 -1.15 -7.46 11.95
CA LEU A 255 -2.09 -8.00 10.98
C LEU A 255 -1.60 -7.82 9.54
N ILE A 256 -1.13 -6.63 9.18
CA ILE A 256 -0.60 -6.36 7.84
C ILE A 256 0.58 -7.29 7.54
N ALA A 257 1.51 -7.44 8.48
CA ALA A 257 2.66 -8.33 8.32
C ALA A 257 2.23 -9.80 8.20
N ASP A 258 1.30 -10.28 9.03
CA ASP A 258 0.77 -11.65 9.00
C ASP A 258 0.08 -11.96 7.66
N VAL A 259 -0.74 -11.04 7.16
CA VAL A 259 -1.48 -11.26 5.91
C VAL A 259 -0.57 -11.28 4.69
N ILE A 260 0.42 -10.40 4.62
CA ILE A 260 1.43 -10.43 3.55
C ILE A 260 2.24 -11.73 3.63
N ALA A 261 2.65 -12.14 4.83
CA ALA A 261 3.35 -13.40 5.05
C ALA A 261 2.53 -14.61 4.59
N ARG A 262 1.24 -14.67 4.95
CA ARG A 262 0.31 -15.74 4.52
C ARG A 262 0.14 -15.77 3.01
N TYR A 263 0.09 -14.59 2.36
CA TYR A 263 0.05 -14.52 0.91
C TYR A 263 1.27 -15.19 0.27
N HIS A 264 2.48 -14.88 0.75
CA HIS A 264 3.71 -15.53 0.28
C HIS A 264 3.72 -17.04 0.58
N LYS A 265 3.16 -17.47 1.72
CA LYS A 265 3.00 -18.90 2.05
C LYS A 265 2.06 -19.61 1.07
N ILE A 266 0.91 -19.02 0.68
CA ILE A 266 0.02 -19.66 -0.29
C ILE A 266 0.62 -19.72 -1.71
N LYS A 267 1.60 -18.87 -2.02
CA LYS A 267 2.43 -18.99 -3.23
C LYS A 267 3.43 -20.16 -3.17
N GLY A 268 3.58 -20.82 -2.02
CA GLY A 268 4.58 -21.87 -1.80
C GLY A 268 5.98 -21.33 -1.44
N GLU A 269 6.10 -20.07 -1.06
CA GLU A 269 7.39 -19.46 -0.67
C GLU A 269 7.72 -19.74 0.80
N ARG A 270 9.04 -19.84 1.08
CA ARG A 270 9.53 -19.90 2.47
C ARG A 270 9.44 -18.52 3.08
N VAL A 271 8.80 -18.39 4.24
CA VAL A 271 8.56 -17.11 4.91
C VAL A 271 9.12 -17.15 6.32
N PHE A 272 9.67 -16.01 6.76
CA PHE A 272 10.07 -15.79 8.15
C PHE A 272 9.41 -14.50 8.66
N VAL A 273 8.57 -14.64 9.68
CA VAL A 273 7.80 -13.53 10.28
C VAL A 273 8.35 -13.22 11.66
N MET A 274 8.68 -11.96 11.92
CA MET A 274 9.19 -11.54 13.21
C MET A 274 8.49 -10.30 13.73
N THR A 275 8.20 -10.30 15.03
CA THR A 275 7.79 -9.16 15.84
C THR A 275 8.44 -9.27 17.22
N GLY A 276 8.08 -8.41 18.16
CA GLY A 276 8.63 -8.50 19.52
C GLY A 276 8.26 -7.33 20.41
N THR A 277 9.03 -7.20 21.48
CA THR A 277 8.87 -6.12 22.45
C THR A 277 10.16 -5.32 22.64
N ASP A 278 9.99 -4.00 22.70
CA ASP A 278 11.01 -3.03 23.08
C ASP A 278 10.89 -2.77 24.59
N GLU A 279 11.88 -3.23 25.33
CA GLU A 279 11.78 -3.40 26.78
C GLU A 279 12.65 -2.42 27.58
N HIS A 280 13.49 -1.62 26.91
CA HIS A 280 14.40 -0.70 27.57
C HIS A 280 13.88 0.75 27.58
N GLY A 281 14.57 1.61 28.32
CA GLY A 281 14.32 3.04 28.39
C GLY A 281 13.57 3.52 29.63
N GLN A 282 13.54 4.84 29.78
CA GLN A 282 12.99 5.52 30.94
C GLN A 282 11.51 5.19 31.17
N LYS A 283 10.71 5.15 30.11
CA LYS A 283 9.25 4.89 30.22
C LYS A 283 8.92 3.55 30.86
N VAL A 284 9.67 2.50 30.48
CA VAL A 284 9.48 1.14 31.04
C VAL A 284 9.91 1.12 32.52
N ALA A 285 11.03 1.76 32.83
CA ALA A 285 11.48 1.88 34.21
C ALA A 285 10.51 2.66 35.09
N ASP A 286 9.93 3.75 34.60
CA ASP A 286 8.92 4.54 35.32
C ASP A 286 7.61 3.78 35.52
N ALA A 287 7.14 3.04 34.51
CA ALA A 287 5.95 2.21 34.62
C ALA A 287 6.14 1.07 35.61
N ALA A 288 7.29 0.43 35.62
CA ALA A 288 7.64 -0.60 36.57
C ALA A 288 7.69 -0.06 38.03
N ARG A 289 8.29 1.13 38.20
CA ARG A 289 8.35 1.81 39.51
C ARG A 289 6.95 2.14 40.03
N GLN A 290 6.05 2.62 39.19
CA GLN A 290 4.66 2.90 39.57
C GLN A 290 3.92 1.64 40.04
N LYS A 291 4.28 0.46 39.50
CA LYS A 291 3.71 -0.83 39.89
C LYS A 291 4.48 -1.52 41.06
N GLY A 292 5.60 -0.94 41.50
CA GLY A 292 6.41 -1.50 42.58
C GLY A 292 7.14 -2.80 42.24
N VAL A 293 7.45 -3.02 40.95
CA VAL A 293 8.16 -4.22 40.44
C VAL A 293 9.46 -3.85 39.75
N THR A 294 10.31 -4.84 39.46
CA THR A 294 11.53 -4.59 38.68
C THR A 294 11.16 -4.30 37.21
N PRO A 295 11.95 -3.50 36.50
CA PRO A 295 11.72 -3.27 35.06
C PRO A 295 11.70 -4.57 34.23
N TYR A 296 12.52 -5.56 34.57
CA TYR A 296 12.55 -6.85 33.92
C TYR A 296 11.26 -7.66 34.11
N ASP A 297 10.77 -7.74 35.37
CA ASP A 297 9.52 -8.46 35.67
C ASP A 297 8.32 -7.77 35.00
N PHE A 298 8.30 -6.44 35.04
CA PHE A 298 7.28 -5.65 34.37
C PHE A 298 7.27 -5.89 32.85
N ALA A 299 8.43 -5.77 32.20
CA ALA A 299 8.58 -6.01 30.77
C ALA A 299 8.20 -7.44 30.40
N THR A 300 8.57 -8.42 31.20
CA THR A 300 8.22 -9.83 30.99
C THR A 300 6.70 -10.07 31.06
N ALA A 301 6.02 -9.45 32.03
CA ALA A 301 4.57 -9.57 32.16
C ALA A 301 3.85 -8.95 30.94
N VAL A 302 4.21 -7.71 30.54
CA VAL A 302 3.58 -7.03 29.42
C VAL A 302 3.94 -7.71 28.07
N SER A 303 5.18 -8.17 27.90
CA SER A 303 5.59 -8.94 26.73
C SER A 303 4.72 -10.20 26.53
N LYS A 304 4.39 -10.85 27.66
CA LYS A 304 3.45 -11.99 27.62
C LYS A 304 2.05 -11.56 27.16
N GLU A 305 1.53 -10.41 27.61
CA GLU A 305 0.23 -9.90 27.15
C GLU A 305 0.22 -9.69 25.62
N PHE A 306 1.31 -9.17 25.04
CA PHE A 306 1.45 -9.05 23.59
C PHE A 306 1.42 -10.41 22.88
N LYS A 307 2.19 -11.38 23.36
CA LYS A 307 2.19 -12.75 22.81
C LYS A 307 0.78 -13.38 22.86
N ASP A 308 0.13 -13.28 24.01
CA ASP A 308 -1.19 -13.85 24.23
C ASP A 308 -2.25 -13.17 23.34
N CYS A 309 -2.19 -11.85 23.17
CA CYS A 309 -3.07 -11.10 22.28
C CYS A 309 -2.91 -11.56 20.82
N PHE A 310 -1.68 -11.63 20.33
CA PHE A 310 -1.41 -12.01 18.94
C PHE A 310 -1.76 -13.48 18.67
N ALA A 311 -1.52 -14.36 19.64
CA ALA A 311 -1.95 -15.76 19.55
C ALA A 311 -3.49 -15.90 19.50
N GLN A 312 -4.22 -15.13 20.33
CA GLN A 312 -5.69 -15.09 20.28
C GLN A 312 -6.21 -14.53 18.96
N MET A 313 -5.52 -13.54 18.35
CA MET A 313 -5.85 -13.01 17.03
C MET A 313 -5.49 -13.97 15.89
N GLY A 314 -4.86 -15.12 16.18
CA GLY A 314 -4.47 -16.13 15.21
C GLY A 314 -3.31 -15.69 14.30
N TYR A 315 -2.47 -14.73 14.75
CA TYR A 315 -1.31 -14.30 13.97
C TYR A 315 -0.18 -15.31 14.05
N HIS A 316 0.46 -15.56 12.91
CA HIS A 316 1.61 -16.44 12.82
C HIS A 316 2.91 -15.64 12.93
N MET A 317 3.77 -16.04 13.86
CA MET A 317 5.11 -15.47 14.04
C MET A 317 6.10 -16.60 14.23
N ASP A 318 7.15 -16.61 13.43
CA ASP A 318 8.24 -17.58 13.56
C ASP A 318 9.13 -17.23 14.74
N TYR A 319 9.28 -15.92 15.03
CA TYR A 319 10.04 -15.47 16.19
C TYR A 319 9.44 -14.20 16.82
N PHE A 320 9.39 -14.21 18.14
CA PHE A 320 9.01 -13.07 18.96
C PHE A 320 10.22 -12.62 19.78
N ILE A 321 10.91 -11.58 19.31
CA ILE A 321 12.12 -11.07 19.95
C ILE A 321 11.80 -10.23 21.20
N ARG A 322 12.65 -10.33 22.22
CA ARG A 322 12.68 -9.40 23.36
C ARG A 322 14.01 -8.69 23.37
N THR A 323 14.03 -7.36 23.50
CA THR A 323 15.30 -6.64 23.51
C THR A 323 16.16 -6.96 24.74
N THR A 324 15.58 -7.55 25.78
CA THR A 324 16.31 -8.04 26.96
C THR A 324 17.03 -9.38 26.74
N ASN A 325 16.88 -10.05 25.59
CA ASN A 325 17.58 -11.32 25.31
C ASN A 325 19.10 -11.10 25.15
N GLU A 326 19.90 -12.04 25.66
CA GLU A 326 21.37 -11.94 25.59
C GLU A 326 21.91 -11.99 24.15
N SER A 327 21.25 -12.73 23.24
CA SER A 327 21.55 -12.73 21.80
C SER A 327 21.42 -11.33 21.20
N HIS A 328 20.35 -10.61 21.56
CA HIS A 328 20.11 -9.25 21.11
C HIS A 328 21.15 -8.27 21.67
N LYS A 329 21.45 -8.35 22.96
CA LYS A 329 22.49 -7.55 23.60
C LYS A 329 23.86 -7.72 22.95
N LYS A 330 24.21 -8.95 22.55
CA LYS A 330 25.45 -9.22 21.82
C LYS A 330 25.46 -8.48 20.47
N VAL A 331 24.36 -8.58 19.69
CA VAL A 331 24.26 -7.94 18.38
C VAL A 331 24.27 -6.41 18.46
N VAL A 332 23.57 -5.82 19.44
CA VAL A 332 23.58 -4.36 19.66
C VAL A 332 25.01 -3.85 19.92
N ARG A 333 25.77 -4.56 20.76
CA ARG A 333 27.16 -4.20 21.03
C ARG A 333 28.08 -4.39 19.84
N GLU A 334 27.89 -5.46 19.07
CA GLU A 334 28.61 -5.69 17.81
C GLU A 334 28.33 -4.56 16.79
N LEU A 335 27.05 -4.16 16.66
CA LEU A 335 26.68 -3.06 15.77
C LEU A 335 27.30 -1.75 16.22
N TRP A 336 27.18 -1.41 17.51
CA TRP A 336 27.84 -0.23 18.09
C TRP A 336 29.33 -0.18 17.75
N SER A 337 30.06 -1.28 18.03
CA SER A 337 31.50 -1.35 17.78
C SER A 337 31.85 -1.20 16.28
N LYS A 338 30.97 -1.69 15.38
CA LYS A 338 31.16 -1.46 13.94
C LYS A 338 31.00 0.03 13.59
N LEU A 339 29.97 0.71 14.08
CA LEU A 339 29.74 2.14 13.83
C LEU A 339 30.88 3.00 14.40
N GLU A 340 31.37 2.66 15.60
CA GLU A 340 32.47 3.35 16.27
C GLU A 340 33.80 3.15 15.50
N ALA A 341 34.09 1.92 15.05
CA ALA A 341 35.28 1.62 14.26
C ALA A 341 35.32 2.35 12.91
N GLN A 342 34.17 2.70 12.33
CA GLN A 342 34.09 3.56 11.14
C GLN A 342 34.31 5.05 11.45
N GLY A 343 34.39 5.43 12.74
CA GLY A 343 34.49 6.84 13.16
C GLY A 343 33.17 7.61 13.07
N ASP A 344 32.05 6.90 12.87
CA ASP A 344 30.73 7.51 12.75
C ASP A 344 30.07 7.74 14.12
N ILE A 345 30.59 7.14 15.20
CA ILE A 345 30.23 7.47 16.58
C ILE A 345 31.37 8.26 17.21
N TYR A 346 31.05 9.38 17.87
CA TYR A 346 32.00 10.25 18.57
C TYR A 346 31.36 10.86 19.82
N LEU A 347 32.16 11.19 20.83
CA LEU A 347 31.70 11.92 22.00
C LEU A 347 31.53 13.40 21.67
N GLY A 348 30.36 13.95 21.95
CA GLY A 348 30.01 15.34 21.68
C GLY A 348 28.96 15.86 22.65
N ARG A 349 28.86 17.20 22.76
CA ARG A 349 27.84 17.82 23.58
C ARG A 349 26.56 18.00 22.78
N TYR A 350 25.48 17.44 23.30
CA TYR A 350 24.15 17.67 22.74
C TYR A 350 23.43 18.75 23.55
N GLU A 351 22.88 19.72 22.82
CA GLU A 351 22.01 20.77 23.39
C GLU A 351 20.75 20.90 22.53
N GLY A 352 19.58 20.67 23.12
CA GLY A 352 18.32 20.76 22.35
C GLY A 352 17.09 20.31 23.12
N TRP A 353 15.93 20.44 22.46
CA TRP A 353 14.67 19.99 22.99
C TRP A 353 14.54 18.46 22.90
N TYR A 354 14.04 17.84 23.97
CA TYR A 354 13.82 16.40 24.04
C TYR A 354 12.42 16.10 24.56
N SER A 355 11.69 15.25 23.85
CA SER A 355 10.42 14.69 24.29
C SER A 355 10.65 13.32 24.91
N VAL A 356 10.44 13.22 26.23
CA VAL A 356 10.49 11.93 26.92
C VAL A 356 9.38 11.00 26.41
N SER A 357 8.21 11.58 26.10
CA SER A 357 7.06 10.81 25.61
C SER A 357 7.25 10.23 24.21
N ASP A 358 7.97 10.92 23.32
CA ASP A 358 8.25 10.46 21.97
C ASP A 358 9.63 9.80 21.87
N GLU A 359 10.42 9.89 22.97
CA GLU A 359 11.83 9.50 23.01
C GLU A 359 12.63 10.04 21.83
N SER A 360 12.40 11.29 21.50
CA SER A 360 12.98 11.93 20.32
C SER A 360 13.50 13.32 20.62
N PHE A 361 14.56 13.69 19.89
CA PHE A 361 15.07 15.04 19.85
C PHE A 361 14.33 15.87 18.82
N LEU A 362 14.08 17.12 19.17
CA LEU A 362 13.33 18.08 18.37
C LEU A 362 14.18 19.33 18.09
N THR A 363 14.08 19.81 16.88
CA THR A 363 14.65 21.13 16.55
C THR A 363 13.75 22.25 17.09
N ALA A 364 14.28 23.44 17.28
CA ALA A 364 13.50 24.58 17.77
C ALA A 364 12.27 24.90 16.89
N GLN A 365 12.33 24.55 15.59
CA GLN A 365 11.21 24.75 14.65
C GLN A 365 10.03 23.77 14.88
N ASN A 366 10.29 22.65 15.54
CA ASN A 366 9.28 21.60 15.83
C ASN A 366 8.74 21.71 17.25
N VAL A 367 8.98 22.82 17.93
CA VAL A 367 8.56 23.08 19.31
C VAL A 367 7.73 24.36 19.38
N THR A 368 6.66 24.34 20.13
CA THR A 368 5.78 25.52 20.35
C THR A 368 5.43 25.67 21.83
N ASP A 369 4.81 26.80 22.17
CA ASP A 369 4.26 27.02 23.51
C ASP A 369 3.00 26.17 23.72
N GLY A 370 2.84 25.58 24.90
CA GLY A 370 1.69 24.77 25.30
C GLY A 370 1.50 24.80 26.79
N VAL A 371 0.69 23.86 27.29
CA VAL A 371 0.46 23.66 28.73
C VAL A 371 0.65 22.19 29.10
N ASP A 372 1.17 21.92 30.28
CA ASP A 372 1.29 20.58 30.82
C ASP A 372 -0.07 20.04 31.34
N LYS A 373 -0.05 18.85 31.94
CA LYS A 373 -1.26 18.20 32.48
C LYS A 373 -1.87 18.98 33.66
N ASP A 374 -1.08 19.80 34.32
CA ASP A 374 -1.48 20.60 35.49
C ASP A 374 -1.87 22.04 35.09
N GLY A 375 -1.84 22.36 33.78
CA GLY A 375 -2.16 23.65 33.22
C GLY A 375 -1.03 24.69 33.28
N ASN A 376 0.20 24.28 33.61
CA ASN A 376 1.34 25.20 33.65
C ASN A 376 1.91 25.42 32.24
N PRO A 377 2.35 26.65 31.91
CA PRO A 377 3.02 26.93 30.62
C PRO A 377 4.28 26.10 30.44
N CYS A 378 4.38 25.45 29.30
CA CYS A 378 5.52 24.63 28.93
C CYS A 378 5.78 24.67 27.42
N LYS A 379 6.87 24.03 26.96
CA LYS A 379 7.10 23.79 25.55
C LYS A 379 6.59 22.40 25.19
N VAL A 380 5.96 22.28 23.99
CA VAL A 380 5.42 21.03 23.49
C VAL A 380 5.86 20.78 22.04
N SER A 381 5.90 19.51 21.67
CA SER A 381 6.15 19.10 20.29
C SER A 381 4.99 19.53 19.38
N LEU A 382 5.30 20.15 18.24
CA LEU A 382 4.30 20.50 17.21
C LEU A 382 3.62 19.24 16.61
N GLU A 383 4.33 18.13 16.56
CA GLU A 383 3.85 16.91 15.93
C GLU A 383 2.97 16.07 16.88
N SER A 384 3.44 15.85 18.10
CA SER A 384 2.77 14.96 19.06
C SER A 384 1.98 15.68 20.15
N GLY A 385 2.22 16.97 20.37
CA GLY A 385 1.65 17.73 21.47
C GLY A 385 2.23 17.39 22.85
N HIS A 386 3.24 16.52 22.92
CA HIS A 386 3.85 16.13 24.19
C HIS A 386 4.81 17.22 24.71
N VAL A 387 4.89 17.30 26.03
CA VAL A 387 5.82 18.21 26.71
C VAL A 387 7.25 17.88 26.34
N VAL A 388 8.06 18.91 26.07
CA VAL A 388 9.48 18.80 25.78
C VAL A 388 10.31 19.58 26.79
N THR A 389 11.49 19.06 27.11
CA THR A 389 12.45 19.67 28.02
C THR A 389 13.75 19.99 27.30
N TRP A 390 14.43 21.04 27.74
CA TRP A 390 15.77 21.35 27.22
C TRP A 390 16.80 20.46 27.89
N LEU A 391 17.57 19.72 27.10
CA LEU A 391 18.69 18.91 27.56
C LEU A 391 20.01 19.50 27.09
N SER A 392 21.01 19.45 27.95
CA SER A 392 22.41 19.74 27.65
C SER A 392 23.26 18.66 28.32
N GLU A 393 23.73 17.70 27.53
CA GLU A 393 24.46 16.51 28.03
C GLU A 393 25.62 16.19 27.10
N ASP A 394 26.70 15.65 27.65
CA ASP A 394 27.77 15.04 26.86
C ASP A 394 27.32 13.61 26.51
N ASN A 395 27.08 13.37 25.20
CA ASN A 395 26.57 12.10 24.70
C ASN A 395 27.43 11.60 23.53
N TYR A 396 27.34 10.30 23.28
CA TYR A 396 27.82 9.76 22.01
C TYR A 396 26.87 10.16 20.89
N MET A 397 27.46 10.74 19.84
CA MET A 397 26.75 11.23 18.66
C MET A 397 27.06 10.34 17.47
N PHE A 398 26.06 10.05 16.66
CA PHE A 398 26.23 9.40 15.35
C PHE A 398 26.20 10.45 14.23
N ARG A 399 27.18 10.41 13.31
CA ARG A 399 27.33 11.36 12.18
C ARG A 399 26.24 11.22 11.12
N LEU A 400 24.97 11.29 11.52
CA LEU A 400 23.83 11.11 10.62
C LEU A 400 23.88 12.09 9.43
N SER A 401 24.38 13.30 9.64
CA SER A 401 24.57 14.32 8.60
C SER A 401 25.43 13.84 7.43
N ALA A 402 26.41 12.97 7.67
CA ALA A 402 27.31 12.42 6.65
C ALA A 402 26.59 11.42 5.70
N PHE A 403 25.44 10.90 6.09
CA PHE A 403 24.71 9.90 5.30
C PHE A 403 23.66 10.48 4.36
N ARG A 404 23.47 11.80 4.35
CA ARG A 404 22.46 12.48 3.55
C ARG A 404 22.46 12.06 2.07
N GLU A 405 23.60 12.15 1.40
CA GLU A 405 23.72 11.85 -0.04
C GLU A 405 23.49 10.36 -0.32
N ARG A 406 24.03 9.47 0.51
CA ARG A 406 23.86 8.00 0.37
C ARG A 406 22.40 7.58 0.57
N LEU A 407 21.66 8.21 1.50
CA LEU A 407 20.23 7.98 1.71
C LEU A 407 19.44 8.47 0.50
N LEU A 408 19.69 9.66 0.00
CA LEU A 408 19.03 10.19 -1.18
C LEU A 408 19.29 9.34 -2.43
N GLU A 409 20.51 8.85 -2.59
CA GLU A 409 20.85 7.91 -3.66
C GLU A 409 20.05 6.59 -3.53
N TRP A 410 19.96 6.03 -2.32
CA TRP A 410 19.18 4.83 -2.09
C TRP A 410 17.71 5.02 -2.44
N TYR A 411 17.05 6.10 -1.96
CA TYR A 411 15.64 6.35 -2.29
C TYR A 411 15.42 6.55 -3.79
N ASN A 412 16.33 7.21 -4.48
CA ASN A 412 16.19 7.50 -5.90
C ASN A 412 16.39 6.24 -6.77
N ASN A 413 17.31 5.36 -6.36
CA ASN A 413 17.58 4.12 -7.08
C ASN A 413 16.56 3.01 -6.76
N ASN A 414 15.77 3.15 -5.70
CA ASN A 414 14.80 2.15 -5.24
C ASN A 414 13.42 2.79 -5.00
N PRO A 415 12.63 3.07 -6.03
CA PRO A 415 11.35 3.76 -5.91
C PRO A 415 10.32 3.02 -5.03
N GLY A 416 10.48 1.68 -4.86
CA GLY A 416 9.65 0.87 -3.97
C GLY A 416 10.16 0.74 -2.53
N CYS A 417 11.25 1.40 -2.15
CA CYS A 417 11.86 1.23 -0.82
C CYS A 417 11.00 1.77 0.34
N ILE A 418 10.07 2.68 0.06
CA ILE A 418 9.08 3.20 1.03
C ILE A 418 7.71 3.25 0.35
N VAL A 419 6.72 2.62 0.97
CA VAL A 419 5.34 2.56 0.53
C VAL A 419 4.44 3.15 1.62
N PRO A 420 3.47 4.01 1.25
CA PRO A 420 3.15 4.52 -0.10
C PRO A 420 4.09 5.62 -0.58
N GLU A 421 4.04 5.93 -1.86
CA GLU A 421 4.93 6.87 -2.53
C GLU A 421 4.94 8.28 -1.92
N PHE A 422 3.82 8.78 -1.42
CA PHE A 422 3.80 10.09 -0.78
C PHE A 422 4.62 10.12 0.53
N ARG A 423 4.71 8.98 1.26
CA ARG A 423 5.59 8.83 2.44
C ARG A 423 7.06 8.84 2.03
N ARG A 424 7.39 8.19 0.91
CA ARG A 424 8.75 8.27 0.35
C ARG A 424 9.14 9.71 0.04
N ARG A 425 8.24 10.46 -0.60
CA ARG A 425 8.47 11.90 -0.89
C ARG A 425 8.61 12.74 0.38
N GLU A 426 7.85 12.45 1.41
CA GLU A 426 7.96 13.11 2.72
C GLU A 426 9.35 12.88 3.33
N VAL A 427 9.83 11.64 3.35
CA VAL A 427 11.18 11.30 3.83
C VAL A 427 12.26 11.97 3.00
N ILE A 428 12.17 11.94 1.68
CA ILE A 428 13.13 12.61 0.79
C ILE A 428 13.20 14.09 1.10
N ARG A 429 12.06 14.80 1.22
CA ARG A 429 12.02 16.22 1.56
C ARG A 429 12.66 16.50 2.94
N ALA A 430 12.42 15.62 3.91
CA ALA A 430 13.03 15.76 5.24
C ALA A 430 14.56 15.64 5.16
N VAL A 431 15.08 14.67 4.41
CA VAL A 431 16.52 14.46 4.23
C VAL A 431 17.15 15.57 3.38
N GLU A 432 16.44 16.07 2.37
CA GLU A 432 16.89 17.21 1.54
C GLU A 432 17.07 18.52 2.33
N LYS A 433 16.19 18.76 3.32
CA LYS A 433 16.31 19.93 4.21
C LYS A 433 17.57 19.92 5.07
N GLY A 434 18.21 18.77 5.20
CA GLY A 434 19.41 18.55 5.98
C GLY A 434 19.19 17.60 7.15
N LEU A 435 20.24 16.89 7.52
CA LEU A 435 20.26 15.98 8.67
C LEU A 435 21.25 16.54 9.70
N ASN A 436 20.85 16.54 10.96
CA ASN A 436 21.74 16.81 12.09
C ASN A 436 22.26 15.49 12.66
N ASP A 437 23.44 15.52 13.28
CA ASP A 437 23.98 14.36 13.97
C ASP A 437 23.04 13.94 15.12
N LEU A 438 22.97 12.64 15.33
CA LEU A 438 22.01 12.02 16.23
C LEU A 438 22.70 11.62 17.53
N SER A 439 22.17 12.02 18.69
CA SER A 439 22.61 11.47 19.96
C SER A 439 22.16 10.00 20.09
N VAL A 440 23.13 9.07 20.19
CA VAL A 440 22.92 7.62 20.27
C VAL A 440 23.25 7.03 21.63
N SER A 441 23.48 7.89 22.63
CA SER A 441 23.57 7.47 24.02
C SER A 441 22.79 8.37 24.97
N ARG A 442 22.61 7.90 26.18
CA ARG A 442 22.06 8.66 27.32
C ARG A 442 22.94 8.41 28.53
N THR A 443 22.93 9.33 29.49
CA THR A 443 23.54 9.05 30.76
C THR A 443 22.80 7.89 31.46
N ARG A 444 23.52 7.08 32.21
CA ARG A 444 22.95 5.93 32.92
C ARG A 444 21.84 6.33 33.89
N GLU A 445 21.97 7.50 34.49
CA GLU A 445 21.00 8.05 35.45
C GLU A 445 19.69 8.42 34.72
N SER A 446 19.75 9.06 33.54
CA SER A 446 18.56 9.53 32.80
C SER A 446 17.65 8.36 32.36
N VAL A 447 18.19 7.17 32.11
CA VAL A 447 17.43 5.95 31.79
C VAL A 447 17.18 5.03 32.99
N HIS A 448 17.39 5.51 34.23
CA HIS A 448 17.20 4.76 35.48
C HIS A 448 17.94 3.42 35.50
N ASN A 449 19.12 3.34 34.91
CA ASN A 449 19.95 2.14 34.75
C ASN A 449 19.27 1.01 33.93
N TRP A 450 18.23 1.31 33.13
CA TRP A 450 17.49 0.32 32.39
C TRP A 450 17.70 0.47 30.88
N ALA A 451 18.92 0.19 30.43
CA ALA A 451 19.37 0.08 29.05
C ALA A 451 20.74 -0.58 28.97
N PHE A 452 21.21 -0.98 27.80
CA PHE A 452 22.55 -1.54 27.61
C PHE A 452 23.63 -0.48 27.76
N SER A 453 24.66 -0.77 28.53
CA SER A 453 25.81 0.12 28.64
C SER A 453 26.59 0.20 27.35
N VAL A 454 27.10 1.39 27.05
CA VAL A 454 28.03 1.63 25.93
C VAL A 454 29.29 0.79 26.13
N PRO A 455 29.79 0.07 25.12
CA PRO A 455 31.06 -0.65 25.21
C PRO A 455 32.21 0.30 25.64
N GLY A 456 32.95 -0.07 26.67
CA GLY A 456 34.06 0.70 27.19
C GLY A 456 33.71 1.93 28.08
N ASN A 457 32.41 2.31 28.14
CA ASN A 457 31.99 3.44 29.01
C ASN A 457 30.67 3.11 29.75
N PRO A 458 30.74 2.61 30.98
CA PRO A 458 29.54 2.21 31.73
C PRO A 458 28.67 3.37 32.23
N GLU A 459 29.15 4.60 32.20
CA GLU A 459 28.38 5.80 32.59
C GLU A 459 27.33 6.19 31.54
N HIS A 460 27.48 5.66 30.32
CA HIS A 460 26.54 5.87 29.22
C HIS A 460 25.80 4.56 28.87
N CYS A 461 24.56 4.73 28.49
CA CYS A 461 23.72 3.66 27.94
C CYS A 461 23.41 3.92 26.48
N ILE A 462 23.32 2.85 25.69
CA ILE A 462 22.94 2.90 24.28
C ILE A 462 21.50 3.42 24.16
N TYR A 463 21.29 4.34 23.24
CA TYR A 463 19.99 4.93 22.95
C TYR A 463 18.98 3.88 22.46
N VAL A 464 17.77 3.95 23.00
CA VAL A 464 16.72 2.96 22.78
C VAL A 464 16.43 2.69 21.30
N TRP A 465 16.51 3.67 20.42
CA TRP A 465 16.27 3.45 19.00
C TRP A 465 17.39 2.70 18.27
N LEU A 466 18.64 2.84 18.69
CA LEU A 466 19.73 2.01 18.15
C LEU A 466 19.60 0.57 18.65
N ASP A 467 19.23 0.39 19.91
CA ASP A 467 18.88 -0.90 20.51
C ASP A 467 17.69 -1.53 19.77
N ALA A 468 16.55 -0.86 19.72
CA ALA A 468 15.34 -1.35 19.11
C ALA A 468 15.52 -1.72 17.63
N LEU A 469 16.08 -0.83 16.79
CA LEU A 469 16.24 -1.10 15.36
C LEU A 469 17.18 -2.28 15.07
N SER A 470 18.12 -2.56 15.96
CA SER A 470 19.04 -3.71 15.86
C SER A 470 18.32 -5.06 15.92
N ASN A 471 17.05 -5.09 16.38
CA ASN A 471 16.27 -6.33 16.48
C ASN A 471 16.16 -7.06 15.14
N TYR A 472 16.00 -6.31 14.04
CA TYR A 472 15.88 -6.86 12.70
C TYR A 472 17.12 -7.61 12.24
N TYR A 473 18.29 -7.09 12.60
CA TYR A 473 19.55 -7.76 12.34
C TYR A 473 19.75 -8.96 13.27
N THR A 474 19.36 -8.85 14.55
CA THR A 474 19.40 -9.97 15.51
C THR A 474 18.57 -11.14 15.03
N GLY A 475 17.28 -10.92 14.72
CA GLY A 475 16.38 -11.99 14.30
C GLY A 475 16.80 -12.66 13.00
N SER A 476 17.43 -11.91 12.10
CA SER A 476 17.95 -12.47 10.85
C SER A 476 19.11 -13.45 11.04
N ARG A 477 19.79 -13.37 12.19
CA ARG A 477 20.96 -14.19 12.56
C ARG A 477 20.63 -15.34 13.52
N LEU A 478 19.39 -15.48 13.94
CA LEU A 478 19.00 -16.51 14.91
C LEU A 478 18.59 -17.80 14.22
N ARG A 479 19.26 -18.89 14.51
CA ARG A 479 18.78 -20.24 14.23
C ARG A 479 17.80 -20.64 15.33
N LEU A 480 16.59 -21.00 14.92
CA LEU A 480 15.49 -21.28 15.86
C LEU A 480 15.17 -22.78 15.85
N GLY A 481 14.73 -23.27 16.99
CA GLY A 481 14.12 -24.58 17.15
C GLY A 481 12.64 -24.58 16.69
N ALA A 482 12.03 -25.74 16.78
CA ALA A 482 10.66 -25.96 16.28
C ALA A 482 9.57 -25.15 17.02
N SER A 483 9.83 -24.80 18.29
CA SER A 483 8.94 -23.96 19.10
C SER A 483 9.31 -22.47 19.11
N GLY A 484 10.26 -22.07 18.23
CA GLY A 484 10.74 -20.70 18.13
C GLY A 484 11.76 -20.29 19.20
N GLU A 485 12.33 -21.26 19.93
CA GLU A 485 13.42 -21.04 20.86
C GLU A 485 14.73 -20.73 20.15
N GLU A 486 15.55 -19.85 20.75
CA GLU A 486 16.87 -19.52 20.23
C GLU A 486 17.84 -20.69 20.42
N LEU A 487 18.37 -21.25 19.33
CA LEU A 487 19.37 -22.30 19.37
C LEU A 487 20.78 -21.75 19.19
N GLU A 488 20.98 -20.85 18.24
CA GLU A 488 22.27 -20.33 17.88
C GLU A 488 22.15 -18.92 17.25
N LEU A 489 23.08 -18.03 17.61
CA LEU A 489 23.27 -16.77 16.91
C LEU A 489 24.43 -16.94 15.92
N VAL A 490 24.13 -17.08 14.61
CA VAL A 490 25.15 -17.22 13.58
C VAL A 490 25.98 -15.95 13.42
N GLU A 491 27.25 -16.08 13.06
CA GLU A 491 28.14 -14.94 12.89
C GLU A 491 27.87 -14.23 11.55
N ASP A 492 27.68 -14.99 10.48
CA ASP A 492 27.36 -14.45 9.14
C ASP A 492 25.86 -14.54 8.87
N TYR A 493 25.19 -13.38 8.76
CA TYR A 493 23.76 -13.31 8.45
C TYR A 493 23.39 -14.01 7.12
N ARG A 494 24.35 -14.17 6.20
CA ARG A 494 24.15 -14.82 4.89
C ARG A 494 23.84 -16.32 5.01
N GLU A 495 24.24 -16.96 6.10
CA GLU A 495 23.98 -18.38 6.34
C GLU A 495 22.50 -18.74 6.38
N LEU A 496 21.63 -17.80 6.84
CA LEU A 496 20.20 -18.03 6.98
C LEU A 496 19.38 -17.42 5.83
N GLU A 497 20.03 -16.69 4.90
CA GLU A 497 19.41 -16.06 3.71
C GLU A 497 18.20 -15.16 4.01
N ARG A 498 18.13 -14.58 5.22
CA ARG A 498 17.01 -13.76 5.67
C ARG A 498 17.27 -12.26 5.56
N PHE A 499 18.51 -11.81 5.76
CA PHE A 499 18.85 -10.39 5.76
C PHE A 499 19.26 -9.92 4.35
N PRO A 500 18.88 -8.70 3.93
CA PRO A 500 18.01 -7.75 4.62
C PRO A 500 16.53 -8.18 4.59
N ALA A 501 15.70 -7.56 5.43
CA ALA A 501 14.27 -7.78 5.39
C ALA A 501 13.69 -7.38 4.02
N ASP A 502 12.76 -8.19 3.53
CA ASP A 502 12.00 -7.87 2.33
C ASP A 502 10.97 -6.77 2.61
N VAL A 503 10.33 -6.85 3.79
CA VAL A 503 9.34 -5.85 4.20
C VAL A 503 9.47 -5.54 5.69
N HIS A 504 9.58 -4.25 6.02
CA HIS A 504 9.30 -3.72 7.36
C HIS A 504 7.93 -3.05 7.34
N VAL A 505 6.94 -3.62 8.03
CA VAL A 505 5.63 -2.97 8.24
C VAL A 505 5.74 -2.08 9.47
N ILE A 506 5.34 -0.82 9.37
CA ILE A 506 5.44 0.15 10.48
C ILE A 506 4.28 1.13 10.49
N GLY A 507 3.98 1.72 11.64
CA GLY A 507 3.14 2.90 11.74
C GLY A 507 3.85 4.16 11.20
N LYS A 508 3.09 5.10 10.68
CA LYS A 508 3.62 6.36 10.11
C LYS A 508 4.44 7.19 11.10
N ASP A 509 4.15 7.07 12.39
CA ASP A 509 4.82 7.76 13.52
C ASP A 509 6.29 7.35 13.69
N ILE A 510 6.63 6.13 13.33
CA ILE A 510 8.01 5.62 13.42
C ILE A 510 8.75 5.57 12.07
N LEU A 511 8.17 6.21 11.04
CA LEU A 511 8.75 6.23 9.69
C LEU A 511 10.16 6.82 9.67
N LYS A 512 10.41 7.92 10.37
CA LYS A 512 11.71 8.56 10.47
C LYS A 512 12.81 7.61 10.95
N PHE A 513 12.51 6.80 11.96
CA PHE A 513 13.47 5.86 12.55
C PHE A 513 13.82 4.73 11.57
N HIS A 514 12.84 4.20 10.85
CA HIS A 514 13.02 3.09 9.93
C HIS A 514 13.54 3.50 8.54
N ALA A 515 13.18 4.71 8.09
CA ALA A 515 13.52 5.18 6.77
C ALA A 515 14.81 6.03 6.73
N ILE A 516 15.24 6.61 7.85
CA ILE A 516 16.43 7.46 7.93
C ILE A 516 17.49 6.83 8.86
N TYR A 517 17.15 6.59 10.15
CA TYR A 517 18.15 6.15 11.13
C TYR A 517 18.63 4.73 10.85
N TRP A 518 17.71 3.79 10.68
CA TRP A 518 18.06 2.40 10.42
C TRP A 518 18.90 2.23 9.15
N PRO A 519 18.54 2.76 7.98
CA PRO A 519 19.40 2.73 6.81
C PRO A 519 20.76 3.39 7.01
N ALA A 520 20.84 4.50 7.76
CA ALA A 520 22.12 5.15 8.04
C ALA A 520 23.04 4.26 8.90
N PHE A 521 22.50 3.60 9.93
CA PHE A 521 23.26 2.63 10.75
C PHE A 521 23.76 1.45 9.90
N LEU A 522 22.91 0.92 9.03
CA LEU A 522 23.28 -0.16 8.12
C LEU A 522 24.35 0.28 7.12
N LEU A 523 24.22 1.46 6.54
CA LEU A 523 25.21 2.03 5.62
C LEU A 523 26.58 2.22 6.30
N SER A 524 26.60 2.69 7.54
CA SER A 524 27.82 2.81 8.34
C SER A 524 28.44 1.45 8.64
N ALA A 525 27.60 0.47 9.02
CA ALA A 525 28.07 -0.88 9.31
C ALA A 525 28.45 -1.71 8.09
N GLY A 526 28.29 -1.20 6.86
CA GLY A 526 28.52 -1.92 5.61
C GLY A 526 27.53 -3.07 5.38
N LEU A 527 26.31 -2.95 5.91
CA LEU A 527 25.24 -3.94 5.81
C LEU A 527 24.23 -3.56 4.71
N PRO A 528 23.57 -4.53 4.07
CA PRO A 528 22.55 -4.27 3.07
C PRO A 528 21.31 -3.62 3.67
N LEU A 529 20.65 -2.77 2.86
CA LEU A 529 19.47 -2.03 3.25
C LEU A 529 18.17 -2.83 3.07
N PRO A 530 17.11 -2.57 3.85
CA PRO A 530 15.81 -3.21 3.68
C PRO A 530 15.25 -2.96 2.28
N LYS A 531 14.47 -3.90 1.74
CA LYS A 531 13.93 -3.73 0.39
C LYS A 531 12.73 -2.79 0.37
N THR A 532 11.80 -2.95 1.31
CA THR A 532 10.58 -2.14 1.38
C THR A 532 10.21 -1.82 2.82
N ILE A 533 9.90 -0.55 3.08
CA ILE A 533 9.34 -0.05 4.34
C ILE A 533 7.91 0.37 4.05
N VAL A 534 6.96 -0.28 4.72
CA VAL A 534 5.52 -0.08 4.53
C VAL A 534 4.99 0.73 5.71
N ALA A 535 4.63 1.99 5.48
CA ALA A 535 4.15 2.90 6.51
C ALA A 535 2.63 3.06 6.43
N HIS A 536 1.91 2.46 7.36
CA HIS A 536 0.45 2.54 7.44
C HIS A 536 -0.04 3.72 8.29
N GLY A 537 -1.31 4.11 8.10
CA GLY A 537 -2.02 5.11 8.89
C GLY A 537 -2.45 4.60 10.28
N TRP A 538 -3.08 5.45 11.06
CA TRP A 538 -3.62 5.10 12.37
C TRP A 538 -5.08 4.68 12.28
N TRP A 539 -5.58 4.08 13.36
CA TRP A 539 -7.00 3.93 13.60
C TRP A 539 -7.50 4.99 14.58
N THR A 540 -8.61 5.60 14.23
CA THR A 540 -9.39 6.50 15.08
C THR A 540 -10.71 5.85 15.43
N LYS A 541 -11.42 6.40 16.40
CA LYS A 541 -12.81 6.04 16.72
C LYS A 541 -13.64 7.31 16.81
N ASP A 542 -14.69 7.38 16.00
CA ASP A 542 -15.54 8.57 15.88
C ASP A 542 -14.70 9.84 15.57
N HIS A 543 -13.73 9.70 14.62
CA HIS A 543 -12.77 10.73 14.19
C HIS A 543 -11.87 11.29 15.31
N LYS A 544 -11.75 10.58 16.43
CA LYS A 544 -10.84 10.92 17.52
C LYS A 544 -9.75 9.89 17.67
N LYS A 545 -8.54 10.34 18.00
CA LYS A 545 -7.42 9.44 18.32
C LYS A 545 -7.85 8.50 19.45
N ILE A 546 -7.63 7.19 19.25
CA ILE A 546 -7.91 6.20 20.28
C ILE A 546 -6.91 6.38 21.42
N SER A 547 -7.41 6.65 22.61
CA SER A 547 -6.59 6.76 23.82
C SER A 547 -7.34 6.37 25.08
N LYS A 548 -6.61 5.80 26.07
CA LYS A 548 -7.18 5.43 27.37
C LYS A 548 -7.73 6.64 28.13
N SER A 549 -7.08 7.80 28.00
CA SER A 549 -7.52 9.05 28.63
C SER A 549 -8.84 9.60 28.10
N LEU A 550 -9.20 9.27 26.86
CA LEU A 550 -10.48 9.66 26.24
C LEU A 550 -11.58 8.61 26.46
N GLY A 551 -11.26 7.45 27.03
CA GLY A 551 -12.23 6.36 27.26
C GLY A 551 -12.80 5.74 25.96
N ASN A 552 -12.18 6.01 24.81
CA ASN A 552 -12.63 5.54 23.49
C ASN A 552 -11.87 4.33 22.96
N VAL A 553 -11.05 3.68 23.81
CA VAL A 553 -10.33 2.45 23.46
C VAL A 553 -11.34 1.33 23.27
N PHE A 554 -11.14 0.52 22.23
CA PHE A 554 -11.79 -0.77 22.12
C PHE A 554 -10.73 -1.88 22.20
N GLU A 555 -11.09 -2.97 22.86
CA GLU A 555 -10.21 -4.12 23.01
C GLU A 555 -10.33 -5.02 21.76
N PRO A 556 -9.25 -5.19 20.98
CA PRO A 556 -9.31 -5.92 19.71
C PRO A 556 -9.82 -7.35 19.84
N VAL A 557 -9.40 -8.04 20.90
CA VAL A 557 -9.79 -9.44 21.17
C VAL A 557 -11.30 -9.54 21.49
N GLU A 558 -11.85 -8.59 22.24
CA GLU A 558 -13.29 -8.55 22.52
C GLU A 558 -14.10 -8.32 21.24
N LYS A 559 -13.67 -7.39 20.41
CA LYS A 559 -14.31 -7.16 19.11
C LYS A 559 -14.17 -8.36 18.17
N ALA A 560 -13.03 -9.05 18.19
CA ALA A 560 -12.85 -10.28 17.42
C ALA A 560 -13.77 -11.41 17.92
N ARG A 561 -14.02 -11.52 19.24
CA ARG A 561 -14.99 -12.48 19.78
C ARG A 561 -16.42 -12.12 19.40
N GLN A 562 -16.76 -10.83 19.34
CA GLN A 562 -18.09 -10.34 18.99
C GLN A 562 -18.45 -10.59 17.52
N PHE A 563 -17.54 -10.27 16.60
CA PHE A 563 -17.77 -10.31 15.15
C PHE A 563 -17.17 -11.53 14.44
N GLY A 564 -16.24 -12.23 15.08
CA GLY A 564 -15.35 -13.22 14.47
C GLY A 564 -13.99 -12.66 14.12
N TYR A 565 -12.95 -13.46 14.31
CA TYR A 565 -11.55 -13.02 14.08
C TYR A 565 -11.31 -12.64 12.63
N ASP A 566 -11.73 -13.45 11.68
CA ASP A 566 -11.59 -13.15 10.24
C ASP A 566 -12.38 -11.90 9.83
N ALA A 567 -13.55 -11.68 10.43
CA ALA A 567 -14.39 -10.53 10.16
C ALA A 567 -13.71 -9.23 10.60
N LEU A 568 -13.11 -9.20 11.80
CA LEU A 568 -12.36 -8.04 12.28
C LEU A 568 -11.11 -7.80 11.42
N LYS A 569 -10.33 -8.84 11.10
CA LYS A 569 -9.17 -8.74 10.21
C LYS A 569 -9.56 -8.15 8.86
N TYR A 570 -10.62 -8.68 8.26
CA TYR A 570 -11.13 -8.20 6.99
C TYR A 570 -11.52 -6.72 7.04
N PHE A 571 -12.28 -6.32 8.05
CA PHE A 571 -12.70 -4.93 8.23
C PHE A 571 -11.49 -3.99 8.33
N LEU A 572 -10.54 -4.29 9.20
CA LEU A 572 -9.35 -3.47 9.41
C LEU A 572 -8.50 -3.28 8.14
N LEU A 573 -8.43 -4.29 7.29
CA LEU A 573 -7.65 -4.22 6.04
C LEU A 573 -8.43 -3.63 4.87
N ARG A 574 -9.75 -3.58 4.96
CA ARG A 574 -10.62 -3.21 3.84
C ARG A 574 -11.24 -1.83 3.96
N GLU A 575 -11.50 -1.34 5.18
CA GLU A 575 -12.27 -0.11 5.41
C GLU A 575 -11.45 1.15 5.13
N SER A 576 -10.22 1.23 5.60
CA SER A 576 -9.37 2.39 5.34
C SER A 576 -8.49 2.18 4.10
N GLY A 577 -8.14 3.27 3.43
CA GLY A 577 -6.99 3.26 2.53
C GLY A 577 -5.73 2.87 3.33
N PHE A 578 -4.89 2.04 2.76
CA PHE A 578 -3.70 1.50 3.44
C PHE A 578 -2.84 2.56 4.14
N SER A 579 -2.77 3.76 3.57
CA SER A 579 -1.94 4.88 4.01
C SER A 579 -2.68 5.95 4.78
N ASP A 580 -4.02 5.91 4.74
CA ASP A 580 -4.88 6.89 5.37
C ASP A 580 -5.28 6.43 6.78
N ASP A 581 -5.63 7.36 7.64
CA ASP A 581 -6.14 7.00 8.96
C ASP A 581 -7.53 6.37 8.81
N GLY A 582 -7.70 5.17 9.39
CA GLY A 582 -8.98 4.48 9.42
C GLY A 582 -9.86 4.99 10.57
N ASP A 583 -11.17 4.99 10.36
CA ASP A 583 -12.12 5.32 11.42
C ASP A 583 -13.01 4.13 11.75
N TYR A 584 -12.94 3.68 13.00
CA TYR A 584 -13.73 2.56 13.47
C TYR A 584 -15.11 3.03 13.92
N SER A 585 -16.14 2.37 13.39
CA SER A 585 -17.48 2.41 13.98
C SER A 585 -18.17 1.06 13.83
N ASP A 586 -18.96 0.65 14.82
CA ASP A 586 -19.74 -0.60 14.76
C ASP A 586 -20.69 -0.58 13.55
N ARG A 587 -21.22 0.58 13.18
CA ARG A 587 -22.09 0.76 12.00
C ARG A 587 -21.37 0.40 10.70
N ASN A 588 -20.15 0.94 10.50
CA ASN A 588 -19.35 0.65 9.29
C ASN A 588 -18.95 -0.83 9.27
N MET A 589 -18.58 -1.38 10.44
CA MET A 589 -18.25 -2.79 10.59
C MET A 589 -19.42 -3.67 10.14
N VAL A 590 -20.62 -3.50 10.72
CA VAL A 590 -21.82 -4.25 10.37
C VAL A 590 -22.16 -4.11 8.88
N ALA A 591 -22.13 -2.89 8.34
CA ALA A 591 -22.43 -2.65 6.93
C ALA A 591 -21.46 -3.39 6.00
N ARG A 592 -20.15 -3.33 6.31
CA ARG A 592 -19.11 -3.99 5.53
C ARG A 592 -19.22 -5.50 5.58
N LEU A 593 -19.37 -6.08 6.77
CA LEU A 593 -19.48 -7.53 6.95
C LEU A 593 -20.72 -8.10 6.28
N ASN A 594 -21.88 -7.46 6.47
CA ASN A 594 -23.12 -7.91 5.85
C ASN A 594 -23.04 -7.80 4.32
N GLY A 595 -22.59 -6.67 3.77
CA GLY A 595 -22.57 -6.42 2.33
C GLY A 595 -21.54 -7.25 1.58
N GLU A 596 -20.31 -7.32 2.09
CA GLU A 596 -19.22 -8.00 1.36
C GLU A 596 -19.11 -9.48 1.78
N LEU A 597 -18.96 -9.80 3.08
CA LEU A 597 -18.74 -11.19 3.49
C LEU A 597 -20.02 -12.03 3.42
N ALA A 598 -21.14 -11.56 4.01
CA ALA A 598 -22.36 -12.35 4.04
C ALA A 598 -23.10 -12.36 2.69
N ASP A 599 -23.38 -11.16 2.12
CA ASP A 599 -24.22 -11.07 0.91
C ASP A 599 -23.44 -11.36 -0.36
N THR A 600 -22.21 -10.86 -0.50
CA THR A 600 -21.44 -11.05 -1.74
C THR A 600 -20.74 -12.40 -1.78
N LEU A 601 -19.98 -12.79 -0.75
CA LEU A 601 -19.23 -14.05 -0.75
C LEU A 601 -20.08 -15.20 -0.21
N GLY A 602 -20.63 -15.10 1.00
CA GLY A 602 -21.34 -16.18 1.67
C GLY A 602 -22.55 -16.68 0.89
N ASN A 603 -23.41 -15.77 0.43
CA ASN A 603 -24.57 -16.16 -0.38
C ASN A 603 -24.17 -16.80 -1.72
N LEU A 604 -23.06 -16.35 -2.32
CA LEU A 604 -22.58 -16.93 -3.58
C LEU A 604 -22.09 -18.37 -3.37
N VAL A 605 -21.31 -18.63 -2.30
CA VAL A 605 -20.90 -19.99 -1.91
C VAL A 605 -22.13 -20.89 -1.75
N MET A 606 -23.13 -20.43 -0.95
CA MET A 606 -24.34 -21.21 -0.68
C MET A 606 -25.17 -21.50 -1.95
N ARG A 607 -25.19 -20.59 -2.92
CA ARG A 607 -25.84 -20.83 -4.23
C ARG A 607 -25.11 -21.87 -5.05
N CYS A 608 -23.78 -21.90 -5.06
CA CYS A 608 -22.98 -22.88 -5.80
C CYS A 608 -23.16 -24.31 -5.27
N ILE A 609 -23.30 -24.47 -3.94
CA ILE A 609 -23.37 -25.78 -3.29
C ILE A 609 -24.80 -26.22 -2.96
N SER A 610 -25.82 -25.40 -3.23
CA SER A 610 -27.21 -25.71 -2.93
C SER A 610 -27.67 -27.00 -3.61
N ALA A 611 -28.15 -27.99 -2.86
CA ALA A 611 -28.72 -29.25 -3.41
C ALA A 611 -29.92 -29.01 -4.34
N LYS A 612 -30.59 -27.86 -4.24
CA LYS A 612 -31.66 -27.44 -5.14
C LYS A 612 -31.17 -26.99 -6.51
N ILE A 613 -29.89 -26.64 -6.62
CA ILE A 613 -29.26 -26.13 -7.86
C ILE A 613 -28.20 -27.11 -8.35
N ASN A 614 -27.24 -27.49 -7.52
CA ASN A 614 -26.22 -28.50 -7.80
C ASN A 614 -26.73 -29.86 -7.31
N VAL A 615 -27.63 -30.46 -8.09
CA VAL A 615 -28.36 -31.70 -7.72
C VAL A 615 -27.41 -32.89 -7.65
N SER A 616 -26.37 -32.95 -8.50
CA SER A 616 -25.38 -34.03 -8.51
C SER A 616 -24.43 -33.99 -7.31
N ARG A 617 -24.36 -32.86 -6.59
CA ARG A 617 -23.45 -32.67 -5.47
C ARG A 617 -21.96 -32.86 -5.84
N GLU A 618 -21.62 -32.42 -7.03
CA GLU A 618 -20.25 -32.53 -7.56
C GLU A 618 -19.87 -31.31 -8.42
N TRP A 619 -18.61 -31.17 -8.75
CA TRP A 619 -18.15 -30.21 -9.75
C TRP A 619 -18.70 -30.60 -11.12
N PRO A 620 -19.52 -29.74 -11.73
CA PRO A 620 -20.15 -30.09 -13.00
C PRO A 620 -19.14 -30.05 -14.15
N THR A 621 -19.41 -30.89 -15.18
CA THR A 621 -18.70 -30.77 -16.46
C THR A 621 -19.35 -29.66 -17.26
N PRO A 622 -18.61 -28.56 -17.58
CA PRO A 622 -19.16 -27.48 -18.37
C PRO A 622 -19.45 -27.95 -19.81
N ASP A 623 -20.44 -27.33 -20.43
CA ASP A 623 -20.75 -27.48 -21.85
C ASP A 623 -20.08 -26.35 -22.66
N VAL A 624 -20.64 -25.95 -23.78
CA VAL A 624 -20.11 -24.87 -24.64
C VAL A 624 -20.16 -23.53 -23.91
N TYR A 625 -19.08 -22.78 -23.96
CA TYR A 625 -18.99 -21.40 -23.47
C TYR A 625 -19.54 -20.43 -24.54
N ASN A 626 -20.23 -19.39 -24.10
CA ASN A 626 -20.61 -18.24 -24.93
C ASN A 626 -19.71 -17.05 -24.61
N ASP A 627 -19.82 -15.96 -25.38
CA ASP A 627 -18.98 -14.76 -25.24
C ASP A 627 -19.00 -14.17 -23.82
N LYS A 628 -20.16 -14.18 -23.14
CA LYS A 628 -20.28 -13.70 -21.75
C LYS A 628 -19.56 -14.60 -20.75
N ASP A 629 -19.57 -15.91 -21.01
CA ASP A 629 -18.83 -16.88 -20.21
C ASP A 629 -17.33 -16.65 -20.33
N GLU A 630 -16.86 -16.48 -21.56
CA GLU A 630 -15.44 -16.23 -21.84
C GLU A 630 -14.94 -14.94 -21.22
N LEU A 631 -15.73 -13.85 -21.28
CA LEU A 631 -15.40 -12.59 -20.60
C LEU A 631 -15.29 -12.76 -19.09
N LEU A 632 -16.22 -13.47 -18.45
CA LEU A 632 -16.16 -13.71 -17.01
C LEU A 632 -14.99 -14.64 -16.64
N ILE A 633 -14.75 -15.70 -17.43
CA ILE A 633 -13.61 -16.60 -17.22
C ILE A 633 -12.30 -15.82 -17.31
N GLN A 634 -12.18 -14.92 -18.28
CA GLN A 634 -10.97 -14.08 -18.39
C GLN A 634 -10.80 -13.18 -17.16
N LEU A 635 -11.87 -12.55 -16.68
CA LEU A 635 -11.82 -11.73 -15.45
C LEU A 635 -11.40 -12.55 -14.23
N ILE A 636 -11.90 -13.78 -14.12
CA ILE A 636 -11.52 -14.70 -13.04
C ILE A 636 -10.04 -15.09 -13.16
N LYS A 637 -9.56 -15.39 -14.37
CA LYS A 637 -8.15 -15.74 -14.63
C LYS A 637 -7.18 -14.59 -14.35
N ASP A 638 -7.58 -13.35 -14.59
CA ASP A 638 -6.74 -12.16 -14.37
C ASP A 638 -6.65 -11.76 -12.89
N MET A 639 -7.60 -12.21 -12.06
CA MET A 639 -7.67 -11.84 -10.64
C MET A 639 -6.42 -12.20 -9.84
N PRO A 640 -5.88 -13.45 -9.90
CA PRO A 640 -4.70 -13.79 -9.11
C PRO A 640 -3.48 -12.93 -9.43
N GLY A 641 -3.25 -12.63 -10.71
CA GLY A 641 -2.16 -11.71 -11.12
C GLY A 641 -2.36 -10.29 -10.59
N THR A 642 -3.60 -9.79 -10.59
CA THR A 642 -3.94 -8.47 -10.02
C THR A 642 -3.74 -8.44 -8.52
N VAL A 643 -4.12 -9.49 -7.82
CA VAL A 643 -3.91 -9.64 -6.37
C VAL A 643 -2.41 -9.72 -6.05
N ASP A 644 -1.65 -10.53 -6.80
CA ASP A 644 -0.18 -10.63 -6.64
C ASP A 644 0.50 -9.27 -6.80
N HIS A 645 0.12 -8.52 -7.82
CA HIS A 645 0.63 -7.17 -8.03
C HIS A 645 0.44 -6.29 -6.78
N PHE A 646 -0.76 -6.28 -6.20
CA PHE A 646 -1.04 -5.46 -5.02
C PHE A 646 -0.37 -5.98 -3.75
N PHE A 647 -0.13 -7.27 -3.61
CA PHE A 647 0.70 -7.80 -2.53
C PHE A 647 2.19 -7.47 -2.72
N CYS A 648 2.70 -7.44 -3.96
CA CYS A 648 4.08 -7.03 -4.25
C CYS A 648 4.38 -5.56 -3.93
N ILE A 649 3.39 -4.68 -4.07
CA ILE A 649 3.48 -3.26 -3.67
C ILE A 649 2.87 -2.99 -2.28
N PRO A 650 2.84 -3.94 -1.41
CA PRO A 650 2.09 -4.16 -0.16
C PRO A 650 0.85 -3.26 0.05
N ASP A 651 -0.11 -3.30 -0.90
CA ASP A 651 -1.40 -2.60 -0.81
C ASP A 651 -2.55 -3.62 -0.67
N VAL A 652 -2.65 -4.18 0.54
CA VAL A 652 -3.62 -5.24 0.86
C VAL A 652 -5.07 -4.80 0.61
N GLN A 653 -5.39 -3.53 0.85
CA GLN A 653 -6.74 -2.98 0.62
C GLN A 653 -7.16 -3.11 -0.85
N LYS A 654 -6.27 -2.79 -1.79
CA LYS A 654 -6.54 -2.94 -3.23
C LYS A 654 -6.57 -4.39 -3.67
N ALA A 655 -5.74 -5.25 -3.07
CA ALA A 655 -5.81 -6.69 -3.32
C ALA A 655 -7.21 -7.25 -2.98
N LEU A 656 -7.73 -6.92 -1.80
CA LEU A 656 -9.08 -7.31 -1.39
C LEU A 656 -10.17 -6.69 -2.29
N ALA A 657 -10.01 -5.43 -2.68
CA ALA A 657 -10.94 -4.77 -3.58
C ALA A 657 -11.07 -5.51 -4.92
N ALA A 658 -9.93 -5.93 -5.51
CA ALA A 658 -9.90 -6.67 -6.77
C ALA A 658 -10.64 -8.02 -6.68
N VAL A 659 -10.48 -8.75 -5.56
CA VAL A 659 -11.22 -10.00 -5.36
C VAL A 659 -12.73 -9.76 -5.30
N PHE A 660 -13.17 -8.73 -4.57
CA PHE A 660 -14.59 -8.42 -4.45
C PHE A 660 -15.21 -7.84 -5.74
N GLU A 661 -14.41 -7.26 -6.63
CA GLU A 661 -14.87 -6.92 -7.99
C GLU A 661 -15.28 -8.17 -8.76
N VAL A 662 -14.43 -9.20 -8.77
CA VAL A 662 -14.71 -10.48 -9.43
C VAL A 662 -15.91 -11.16 -8.80
N LEU A 663 -16.00 -11.21 -7.47
CA LEU A 663 -17.14 -11.80 -6.76
C LEU A 663 -18.48 -11.10 -7.10
N ARG A 664 -18.48 -9.77 -7.25
CA ARG A 664 -19.66 -9.02 -7.70
C ARG A 664 -20.03 -9.35 -9.15
N ALA A 665 -19.03 -9.49 -10.04
CA ALA A 665 -19.27 -9.91 -11.41
C ALA A 665 -19.91 -11.31 -11.50
N ILE A 666 -19.40 -12.27 -10.70
CA ILE A 666 -19.96 -13.61 -10.62
C ILE A 666 -21.40 -13.57 -10.08
N ASN A 667 -21.69 -12.78 -9.04
CA ASN A 667 -23.06 -12.61 -8.53
C ASN A 667 -24.02 -12.05 -9.59
N GLY A 668 -23.57 -11.08 -10.39
CA GLY A 668 -24.31 -10.55 -11.52
C GLY A 668 -24.61 -11.62 -12.56
N TYR A 669 -23.60 -12.40 -12.94
CA TYR A 669 -23.68 -13.49 -13.87
C TYR A 669 -24.65 -14.62 -13.41
N VAL A 670 -24.58 -15.02 -12.14
CA VAL A 670 -25.52 -15.98 -11.54
C VAL A 670 -26.94 -15.44 -11.53
N THR A 671 -27.12 -14.16 -11.26
CA THR A 671 -28.45 -13.54 -11.25
C THR A 671 -29.06 -13.48 -12.66
N GLU A 672 -28.26 -13.14 -13.65
CA GLU A 672 -28.69 -13.07 -15.07
C GLU A 672 -29.07 -14.46 -15.60
N ASN A 673 -28.25 -15.48 -15.36
CA ASN A 673 -28.49 -16.83 -15.82
C ASN A 673 -29.58 -17.57 -15.01
N ALA A 674 -29.92 -17.11 -13.81
CA ALA A 674 -30.97 -17.68 -12.96
C ALA A 674 -30.89 -19.20 -12.84
N PRO A 675 -29.84 -19.82 -12.26
CA PRO A 675 -29.58 -21.25 -12.24
C PRO A 675 -30.75 -22.04 -11.59
N TRP A 676 -31.53 -21.46 -10.69
CA TRP A 676 -32.76 -22.04 -10.10
C TRP A 676 -33.88 -22.27 -11.11
N LYS A 677 -33.84 -21.58 -12.29
CA LYS A 677 -34.74 -21.86 -13.42
C LYS A 677 -34.12 -22.90 -14.33
N LEU A 678 -32.82 -22.83 -14.59
CA LEU A 678 -32.10 -23.74 -15.49
C LEU A 678 -32.15 -25.20 -15.03
N VAL A 679 -32.24 -25.47 -13.72
CA VAL A 679 -32.48 -26.84 -13.18
C VAL A 679 -33.64 -27.55 -13.89
N LYS A 680 -34.66 -26.82 -14.30
CA LYS A 680 -35.86 -27.36 -14.92
C LYS A 680 -35.88 -27.23 -16.46
N THR A 681 -35.10 -26.36 -17.02
CA THR A 681 -35.24 -25.95 -18.44
C THR A 681 -34.03 -26.29 -19.28
N ASP A 682 -32.81 -26.19 -18.73
CA ASP A 682 -31.56 -26.38 -19.48
C ASP A 682 -30.43 -26.85 -18.54
N SER A 683 -30.28 -28.14 -18.43
CA SER A 683 -29.27 -28.76 -17.56
C SER A 683 -27.82 -28.56 -18.11
N ALA A 684 -27.67 -28.44 -19.41
CA ALA A 684 -26.37 -28.21 -20.03
C ALA A 684 -25.85 -26.80 -19.68
N ARG A 685 -26.68 -25.79 -19.85
CA ARG A 685 -26.37 -24.41 -19.47
C ARG A 685 -26.14 -24.27 -17.95
N LEU A 686 -26.96 -24.96 -17.15
CA LEU A 686 -26.78 -24.99 -15.69
C LEU A 686 -25.41 -25.48 -15.29
N ARG A 687 -24.91 -26.58 -15.87
CA ARG A 687 -23.57 -27.13 -15.57
C ARG A 687 -22.47 -26.08 -15.86
N THR A 688 -22.55 -25.42 -17.02
CA THR A 688 -21.59 -24.37 -17.39
C THR A 688 -21.61 -23.20 -16.42
N VAL A 689 -22.80 -22.70 -16.06
CA VAL A 689 -22.96 -21.57 -15.13
C VAL A 689 -22.41 -21.91 -13.74
N LEU A 690 -22.71 -23.11 -13.24
CA LEU A 690 -22.21 -23.56 -11.94
C LEU A 690 -20.70 -23.75 -11.94
N TYR A 691 -20.13 -24.38 -12.98
CA TYR A 691 -18.68 -24.60 -13.09
C TYR A 691 -17.91 -23.30 -13.02
N ILE A 692 -18.28 -22.30 -13.84
CA ILE A 692 -17.63 -20.99 -13.86
C ILE A 692 -17.77 -20.31 -12.48
N SER A 693 -18.96 -20.37 -11.88
CA SER A 693 -19.19 -19.74 -10.57
C SER A 693 -18.37 -20.40 -9.46
N MET A 694 -18.29 -21.74 -9.46
CA MET A 694 -17.52 -22.50 -8.47
C MET A 694 -16.02 -22.26 -8.60
N GLU A 695 -15.47 -22.22 -9.82
CA GLU A 695 -14.07 -21.88 -10.07
C GLU A 695 -13.75 -20.43 -9.64
N GLY A 696 -14.64 -19.50 -9.94
CA GLY A 696 -14.47 -18.11 -9.52
C GLY A 696 -14.49 -17.96 -8.00
N VAL A 697 -15.39 -18.66 -7.29
CA VAL A 697 -15.45 -18.68 -5.82
C VAL A 697 -14.21 -19.35 -5.24
N ARG A 698 -13.74 -20.47 -5.82
CA ARG A 698 -12.53 -21.16 -5.38
C ARG A 698 -11.30 -20.24 -5.46
N LEU A 699 -11.08 -19.61 -6.61
CA LEU A 699 -9.96 -18.69 -6.80
C LEU A 699 -10.07 -17.45 -5.90
N ALA A 700 -11.27 -16.88 -5.76
CA ALA A 700 -11.50 -15.76 -4.85
C ALA A 700 -11.21 -16.16 -3.38
N THR A 701 -11.65 -17.36 -2.97
CA THR A 701 -11.37 -17.89 -1.63
C THR A 701 -9.86 -18.08 -1.41
N LEU A 702 -9.16 -18.59 -2.42
CA LEU A 702 -7.70 -18.76 -2.36
C LEU A 702 -7.00 -17.42 -2.17
N MET A 703 -7.40 -16.37 -2.91
CA MET A 703 -6.86 -15.02 -2.76
C MET A 703 -7.26 -14.34 -1.44
N LEU A 704 -8.39 -14.70 -0.84
CA LEU A 704 -8.85 -14.20 0.46
C LEU A 704 -8.28 -15.00 1.65
N SER A 705 -7.74 -16.20 1.43
CA SER A 705 -7.26 -17.07 2.51
C SER A 705 -6.19 -16.48 3.42
N PRO A 706 -5.33 -15.54 2.97
CA PRO A 706 -4.43 -14.84 3.88
C PRO A 706 -5.14 -14.04 4.98
N VAL A 707 -6.34 -13.52 4.68
CA VAL A 707 -7.16 -12.71 5.60
C VAL A 707 -8.22 -13.57 6.30
N LEU A 708 -8.94 -14.40 5.55
CA LEU A 708 -10.02 -15.26 6.04
C LEU A 708 -9.48 -16.64 6.42
N SER A 709 -8.52 -16.68 7.33
CA SER A 709 -7.74 -17.88 7.66
C SER A 709 -8.56 -19.00 8.33
N GLU A 710 -9.68 -18.65 8.99
CA GLU A 710 -10.61 -19.61 9.59
C GLU A 710 -11.72 -20.01 8.63
N LYS A 711 -12.22 -19.08 7.82
CA LYS A 711 -13.37 -19.30 6.93
C LYS A 711 -13.00 -19.90 5.58
N SER A 712 -11.80 -19.61 5.06
CA SER A 712 -11.37 -20.16 3.76
C SER A 712 -11.27 -21.68 3.76
N PRO A 713 -10.71 -22.37 4.78
CA PRO A 713 -10.77 -23.83 4.86
C PRO A 713 -12.20 -24.37 4.83
N VAL A 714 -13.12 -23.74 5.55
CA VAL A 714 -14.54 -24.13 5.56
C VAL A 714 -15.18 -24.00 4.18
N ILE A 715 -14.90 -22.89 3.47
CA ILE A 715 -15.39 -22.70 2.09
C ILE A 715 -14.81 -23.77 1.15
N PHE A 716 -13.51 -24.06 1.27
CA PHE A 716 -12.88 -25.11 0.47
C PHE A 716 -13.49 -26.49 0.75
N ASP A 717 -13.75 -26.82 2.01
CA ASP A 717 -14.42 -28.08 2.38
C ASP A 717 -15.85 -28.14 1.81
N MET A 718 -16.61 -27.06 1.89
CA MET A 718 -17.95 -26.95 1.28
C MET A 718 -17.90 -27.13 -0.24
N LEU A 719 -16.89 -26.61 -0.91
CA LEU A 719 -16.68 -26.78 -2.35
C LEU A 719 -16.05 -28.13 -2.72
N GLY A 720 -15.58 -28.92 -1.76
CA GLY A 720 -14.86 -30.17 -2.00
C GLY A 720 -13.47 -29.96 -2.62
N VAL A 721 -12.82 -28.83 -2.36
CA VAL A 721 -11.46 -28.53 -2.86
C VAL A 721 -10.43 -29.34 -2.08
N PRO A 722 -9.65 -30.22 -2.73
CA PRO A 722 -8.62 -31.00 -2.05
C PRO A 722 -7.55 -30.10 -1.40
N GLU A 723 -6.92 -30.56 -0.31
CA GLU A 723 -5.86 -29.80 0.38
C GLU A 723 -4.70 -29.44 -0.54
N ALA A 724 -4.30 -30.32 -1.44
CA ALA A 724 -3.24 -30.10 -2.42
C ALA A 724 -3.53 -28.92 -3.39
N ASN A 725 -4.83 -28.53 -3.53
CA ASN A 725 -5.25 -27.44 -4.40
C ASN A 725 -5.53 -26.11 -3.64
N ARG A 726 -5.06 -26.02 -2.38
CA ARG A 726 -5.25 -24.84 -1.52
C ARG A 726 -3.97 -24.01 -1.35
N ILE A 727 -2.82 -24.48 -1.85
CA ILE A 727 -1.50 -23.84 -1.76
C ILE A 727 -0.76 -24.09 -3.08
N GLY A 728 0.14 -23.18 -3.44
CA GLY A 728 0.98 -23.26 -4.65
C GLY A 728 0.40 -22.44 -5.80
N VAL A 729 1.30 -21.76 -6.51
CA VAL A 729 0.95 -20.90 -7.66
C VAL A 729 0.28 -21.68 -8.80
N GLU A 730 0.53 -22.96 -8.92
CA GLU A 730 -0.14 -23.87 -9.86
C GLU A 730 -1.65 -23.97 -9.63
N ASN A 731 -2.10 -23.67 -8.41
CA ASN A 731 -3.51 -23.65 -8.03
C ASN A 731 -4.20 -22.29 -8.25
N PHE A 732 -3.43 -21.28 -8.68
CA PHE A 732 -3.96 -19.97 -9.06
C PHE A 732 -4.54 -19.95 -10.48
N GLU A 733 -4.52 -21.09 -11.15
CA GLU A 733 -5.09 -21.28 -12.48
C GLU A 733 -6.57 -21.63 -12.40
N PHE A 734 -7.31 -21.28 -13.47
CA PHE A 734 -8.71 -21.66 -13.67
C PHE A 734 -8.80 -23.10 -14.18
N GLY A 735 -9.67 -23.91 -13.61
CA GLY A 735 -9.93 -25.25 -14.12
C GLY A 735 -9.07 -26.36 -13.50
N VAL A 736 -8.47 -26.12 -12.32
CA VAL A 736 -7.62 -27.14 -11.66
C VAL A 736 -8.41 -28.24 -10.94
N ILE A 737 -9.69 -28.01 -10.65
CA ILE A 737 -10.52 -29.04 -10.00
C ILE A 737 -11.21 -29.89 -11.05
N PRO A 738 -11.01 -31.23 -11.05
CA PRO A 738 -11.64 -32.12 -12.02
C PRO A 738 -13.18 -32.13 -11.88
N SER A 739 -13.87 -32.16 -13.03
CA SER A 739 -15.33 -32.46 -13.05
C SER A 739 -15.62 -33.81 -12.37
N GLY A 740 -16.74 -33.89 -11.68
CA GLY A 740 -17.12 -35.08 -10.88
C GLY A 740 -16.52 -35.13 -9.49
N THR A 741 -15.65 -34.13 -9.10
CA THR A 741 -15.17 -34.04 -7.71
C THR A 741 -16.35 -33.77 -6.77
N PRO A 742 -16.58 -34.59 -5.73
CA PRO A 742 -17.69 -34.39 -4.80
C PRO A 742 -17.55 -33.10 -4.01
N ILE A 743 -18.65 -32.37 -3.80
CA ILE A 743 -18.70 -31.23 -2.90
C ILE A 743 -19.06 -31.66 -1.47
N GLY A 744 -18.65 -30.87 -0.48
CA GLY A 744 -18.91 -31.14 0.92
C GLY A 744 -20.39 -31.09 1.28
N SER A 745 -20.76 -31.75 2.38
CA SER A 745 -22.10 -31.63 2.96
C SER A 745 -22.20 -30.38 3.82
N VAL A 746 -23.34 -29.72 3.78
CA VAL A 746 -23.66 -28.55 4.59
C VAL A 746 -24.93 -28.85 5.39
N ALA A 747 -24.91 -28.52 6.68
CA ALA A 747 -26.09 -28.70 7.51
C ALA A 747 -27.22 -27.76 7.09
N GLU A 748 -28.48 -28.16 7.31
CA GLU A 748 -29.62 -27.32 6.99
C GLU A 748 -29.58 -26.03 7.84
N GLY A 749 -29.64 -24.88 7.19
CA GLY A 749 -29.57 -23.59 7.84
C GLY A 749 -28.15 -23.07 8.13
N GLU A 750 -27.11 -23.84 7.81
CA GLU A 750 -25.72 -23.39 7.94
C GLU A 750 -25.41 -22.27 6.93
N VAL A 751 -24.68 -21.26 7.38
CA VAL A 751 -24.21 -20.15 6.56
C VAL A 751 -22.72 -19.93 6.79
N VAL A 752 -22.02 -19.47 5.76
CA VAL A 752 -20.56 -19.18 5.88
C VAL A 752 -20.31 -18.01 6.82
N PHE A 753 -21.08 -16.94 6.66
CA PHE A 753 -21.01 -15.73 7.47
C PHE A 753 -22.38 -15.37 8.01
N THR A 754 -22.47 -15.18 9.32
CA THR A 754 -23.67 -14.68 9.98
C THR A 754 -23.83 -13.19 9.77
N LYS A 755 -25.05 -12.71 9.50
CA LYS A 755 -25.36 -11.29 9.47
C LYS A 755 -25.46 -10.74 10.89
N HIS A 756 -25.01 -9.51 11.05
CA HIS A 756 -25.06 -8.77 12.30
C HIS A 756 -26.12 -7.65 12.22
N SER A 757 -26.83 -7.38 13.31
CA SER A 757 -27.63 -6.16 13.47
C SER A 757 -26.93 -5.18 14.39
N LEU A 758 -27.16 -3.89 14.21
CA LEU A 758 -26.60 -2.87 15.11
C LEU A 758 -27.15 -3.00 16.54
N ASP A 759 -28.41 -3.38 16.66
CA ASP A 759 -29.06 -3.53 17.97
C ASP A 759 -28.42 -4.67 18.76
N ASP A 760 -28.12 -5.83 18.10
CA ASP A 760 -27.43 -6.96 18.74
C ASP A 760 -26.00 -6.60 19.16
N VAL A 761 -25.32 -5.78 18.35
CA VAL A 761 -23.93 -5.35 18.61
C VAL A 761 -23.86 -4.39 19.79
N GLN A 762 -24.87 -3.52 19.97
CA GLN A 762 -24.93 -2.56 21.07
C GLN A 762 -25.44 -3.20 22.38
N ALA A 763 -26.16 -4.32 22.28
CA ALA A 763 -26.66 -5.05 23.45
C ALA A 763 -25.62 -6.02 24.05
N ALA A 764 -24.59 -6.42 23.28
CA ALA A 764 -23.49 -7.30 23.69
C ALA A 764 -22.30 -6.50 24.23
#